data_679091af825d52b9596a9ca09218c75b
#
_entry.id   679091af825d52b9596a9ca09218c75b
#
_cell.length_a   1.000
_cell.length_b   1.000
_cell.length_c   1.000
_cell.angle_alpha   90.00
_cell.angle_beta   90.00
_cell.angle_gamma   90.00
#
_symmetry.space_group_name_H-M   'P 1'
#
loop_
_entity.id
_entity.type
_entity.pdbx_description
1 polymer ?
#
loop_
_entity_poly.entity_id
_entity_poly.type
_entity_poly.pdbx_seq_one_letter_code
_entity_poly.pdbx_strand_id
1 'polypeptide(L)'
;MFRSRAQWGNVFLRGGKPPVLRRLFPACGGLVSSHGVPILSSCAPVHLVIDWFRLMGRIDEDSIRRVLEATDIVDVVGAYLPLKRAGSRWKACCPFHNEKTPSFIVDQSRQNFKCFGCGEGGSAITFVMKMENLGFADTVRRLAEKAGISIVEEVYDAAEERRRKTRTALLVAHKKAAGFFHRLLLCSPKAAEARAYLNSRGYGADMAKRWQVGWAPDSSREFLAWARREGIPDQVLIDSGLANRGERGDLYARFRDRLMFPINNVYGECVAFSGRILRPQENVGKYVNSPETAIFKKGDVVFALDKARGPMGKSGKALLCEGQIDVIACHEAGISFAVAPLGTAFTPEHARILSRYASRIVLCFDADKAGMVAADRAFRELAPFGKDIYLVNLPAGDDPDSFMKREGKEAFSGMVERARSFFEVRIERARESGLLDDAASSAAFAREMTALLACMSDPVARDLATADVATRMRMAADNLRGAVRMAGRRKGQEQAQSAERKTAEEVPQHPPVKMDRAVAVLCELALQNSRAQGLIVDRIEELLEPMRLLQGGGILKKILARLPSPDSPAAVQAFLVSLPQPERDALGMLNLEPIPIPDVDRSVQEACSGIAKAALERHIASLMAELADPSTDAARRLELSKLSVDLKRLLGTM
;
A
#
# COMPACT_ATOMS: atom_id res chain seq x y z
N MET A 1 -28.49 -21.51 -20.27
CA MET A 1 -27.65 -20.30 -20.11
C MET A 1 -28.02 -19.22 -21.12
N PHE A 2 -29.29 -18.84 -21.20
CA PHE A 2 -29.76 -17.82 -22.14
C PHE A 2 -31.06 -17.22 -21.60
N ARG A 3 -31.00 -16.30 -20.65
CA ARG A 3 -32.19 -15.56 -20.15
C ARG A 3 -31.91 -14.14 -19.61
N SER A 4 -30.85 -13.47 -20.01
CA SER A 4 -30.57 -12.10 -19.52
C SER A 4 -30.48 -11.01 -20.58
N ARG A 5 -30.81 -11.28 -21.85
CA ARG A 5 -30.73 -10.29 -22.94
C ARG A 5 -32.07 -9.67 -23.39
N ALA A 6 -33.18 -10.08 -22.79
CA ALA A 6 -34.52 -9.60 -23.18
C ALA A 6 -35.08 -8.43 -22.32
N GLN A 7 -34.33 -7.94 -21.33
CA GLN A 7 -34.86 -6.91 -20.39
C GLN A 7 -34.68 -5.45 -20.84
N TRP A 8 -33.86 -5.21 -21.87
CA TRP A 8 -33.58 -3.83 -22.33
C TRP A 8 -34.74 -3.15 -23.06
N GLY A 9 -35.63 -3.90 -23.65
CA GLY A 9 -36.79 -3.34 -24.42
C GLY A 9 -37.96 -2.84 -23.55
N ASN A 10 -38.06 -3.26 -22.28
CA ASN A 10 -39.25 -2.97 -21.45
C ASN A 10 -39.08 -1.86 -20.42
N VAL A 11 -37.87 -1.36 -20.16
CA VAL A 11 -37.61 -0.32 -19.15
C VAL A 11 -37.91 1.09 -19.71
N PHE A 12 -37.83 1.28 -21.04
CA PHE A 12 -37.99 2.59 -21.67
C PHE A 12 -39.41 2.93 -22.13
N LEU A 13 -40.35 1.99 -22.08
CA LEU A 13 -41.69 2.21 -22.71
C LEU A 13 -42.86 2.45 -21.74
N ARG A 14 -42.68 2.53 -20.44
CA ARG A 14 -43.77 2.86 -19.50
C ARG A 14 -43.33 3.85 -18.42
N GLY A 15 -43.74 5.10 -18.54
CA GLY A 15 -43.62 6.14 -17.52
C GLY A 15 -44.49 5.87 -16.28
N GLY A 16 -44.26 4.77 -15.59
CA GLY A 16 -44.90 4.40 -14.34
C GLY A 16 -43.85 4.15 -13.27
N LYS A 17 -43.93 4.85 -12.13
CA LYS A 17 -43.07 4.64 -10.97
C LYS A 17 -43.05 3.16 -10.57
N PRO A 18 -41.91 2.51 -10.40
CA PRO A 18 -41.84 1.11 -9.97
C PRO A 18 -42.38 0.94 -8.54
N PRO A 19 -43.17 -0.11 -8.26
CA PRO A 19 -43.86 -0.29 -6.96
C PRO A 19 -42.96 -0.77 -5.81
N VAL A 20 -41.64 -0.83 -5.97
CA VAL A 20 -40.71 -1.41 -4.98
C VAL A 20 -40.34 -0.41 -3.88
N LEU A 21 -40.47 0.90 -4.09
CA LEU A 21 -40.10 1.94 -3.10
C LEU A 21 -41.06 2.11 -1.93
N ARG A 22 -42.25 1.49 -1.93
CA ARG A 22 -43.23 1.60 -0.85
C ARG A 22 -43.15 0.51 0.23
N ARG A 23 -42.30 -0.51 0.08
CA ARG A 23 -42.18 -1.61 1.08
C ARG A 23 -40.97 -1.52 2.01
N LEU A 24 -40.06 -0.58 1.82
CA LEU A 24 -38.84 -0.46 2.62
C LEU A 24 -38.85 0.59 3.72
N PHE A 25 -39.92 1.38 3.88
CA PHE A 25 -40.04 2.36 4.96
C PHE A 25 -41.38 2.31 5.68
N PRO A 26 -41.57 1.37 6.63
CA PRO A 26 -42.58 1.60 7.68
C PRO A 26 -41.89 2.26 8.88
N ALA A 27 -42.40 3.44 9.22
CA ALA A 27 -42.24 4.10 10.52
C ALA A 27 -40.84 4.67 10.88
N CYS A 28 -40.57 5.88 10.41
CA CYS A 28 -39.96 6.90 11.25
C CYS A 28 -40.74 8.18 11.13
N GLY A 29 -41.73 8.33 12.03
CA GLY A 29 -42.46 9.57 12.25
C GLY A 29 -41.59 10.58 12.96
N GLY A 30 -41.53 11.80 12.42
CA GLY A 30 -41.35 13.03 13.13
C GLY A 30 -39.98 13.36 13.69
N LEU A 31 -39.28 14.24 12.99
CA LEU A 31 -38.76 15.52 13.53
C LEU A 31 -38.02 16.21 12.39
N VAL A 32 -38.77 17.03 11.68
CA VAL A 32 -38.19 18.00 10.73
C VAL A 32 -38.18 19.34 11.47
N SER A 33 -37.02 19.99 11.55
CA SER A 33 -36.93 21.36 12.04
C SER A 33 -37.65 22.30 11.07
N SER A 34 -38.13 23.44 11.55
CA SER A 34 -38.88 24.46 10.82
C SER A 34 -38.13 25.08 9.61
N HIS A 35 -36.97 24.57 9.22
CA HIS A 35 -36.16 25.03 8.11
C HIS A 35 -35.63 23.90 7.20
N GLY A 36 -36.26 22.71 7.25
CA GLY A 36 -36.03 21.67 6.21
C GLY A 36 -34.64 21.01 6.20
N VAL A 37 -33.80 21.16 7.23
CA VAL A 37 -32.49 20.57 7.32
C VAL A 37 -32.54 19.42 8.33
N PRO A 38 -32.19 18.16 7.94
CA PRO A 38 -32.05 17.07 8.89
C PRO A 38 -30.85 17.32 9.78
N ILE A 39 -31.06 17.42 11.08
CA ILE A 39 -29.98 17.47 12.07
C ILE A 39 -29.35 16.09 12.11
N LEU A 40 -28.22 15.91 11.41
CA LEU A 40 -27.36 14.76 11.53
C LEU A 40 -26.66 14.80 12.90
N SER A 41 -27.31 14.24 13.92
CA SER A 41 -26.65 13.90 15.17
C SER A 41 -25.62 12.80 14.89
N SER A 42 -24.54 12.79 15.66
CA SER A 42 -23.31 12.02 15.56
C SER A 42 -23.43 10.48 15.61
N CYS A 43 -24.52 9.91 15.12
CA CYS A 43 -24.77 8.47 14.97
C CYS A 43 -25.32 8.23 13.57
N ALA A 44 -24.42 8.21 12.55
CA ALA A 44 -24.82 7.63 11.29
C ALA A 44 -25.07 6.13 11.51
N PRO A 45 -26.28 5.60 11.25
CA PRO A 45 -26.54 4.18 11.36
C PRO A 45 -25.69 3.41 10.37
N VAL A 46 -25.35 2.17 10.70
CA VAL A 46 -24.54 1.23 9.88
C VAL A 46 -25.01 1.20 8.42
N HIS A 47 -26.29 1.39 8.16
CA HIS A 47 -26.89 1.47 6.81
C HIS A 47 -26.33 2.62 5.94
N LEU A 48 -26.01 3.79 6.49
CA LEU A 48 -25.42 4.91 5.72
C LEU A 48 -23.97 4.61 5.30
N VAL A 49 -23.24 3.85 6.10
CA VAL A 49 -21.89 3.36 5.76
C VAL A 49 -21.99 2.31 4.66
N ILE A 50 -22.98 1.43 4.71
CA ILE A 50 -23.23 0.38 3.71
C ILE A 50 -23.66 0.99 2.37
N ASP A 51 -24.54 1.99 2.35
CA ASP A 51 -24.95 2.68 1.12
C ASP A 51 -23.79 3.45 0.47
N TRP A 52 -22.89 4.00 1.26
CA TRP A 52 -21.68 4.63 0.74
C TRP A 52 -20.71 3.62 0.09
N PHE A 53 -20.66 2.37 0.60
CA PHE A 53 -19.85 1.28 0.08
C PHE A 53 -20.51 0.52 -1.10
N ARG A 54 -21.82 0.63 -1.29
CA ARG A 54 -22.54 0.14 -2.48
C ARG A 54 -21.98 0.73 -3.79
N LEU A 55 -21.54 2.00 -3.75
CA LEU A 55 -20.90 2.67 -4.88
C LEU A 55 -19.49 2.14 -5.21
N MET A 56 -18.82 1.49 -4.24
CA MET A 56 -17.46 0.99 -4.41
C MET A 56 -17.40 -0.47 -4.94
N GLY A 57 -18.53 -1.12 -5.15
CA GLY A 57 -18.86 -2.40 -5.79
C GLY A 57 -17.83 -3.53 -5.72
N ARG A 58 -18.26 -4.73 -5.41
CA ARG A 58 -17.75 -6.06 -5.73
C ARG A 58 -18.07 -7.10 -4.67
N ILE A 59 -18.37 -6.70 -3.46
CA ILE A 59 -18.77 -7.61 -2.38
C ILE A 59 -20.20 -7.26 -2.06
N ASP A 60 -21.06 -8.27 -2.03
CA ASP A 60 -22.47 -8.09 -1.68
C ASP A 60 -22.62 -7.51 -0.27
N GLU A 61 -23.68 -6.75 -0.06
CA GLU A 61 -23.94 -6.03 1.18
C GLU A 61 -24.05 -6.96 2.39
N ASP A 62 -24.64 -8.13 2.19
CA ASP A 62 -24.81 -9.13 3.25
C ASP A 62 -23.45 -9.71 3.71
N SER A 63 -22.53 -9.93 2.78
CA SER A 63 -21.16 -10.34 3.10
C SER A 63 -20.41 -9.26 3.87
N ILE A 64 -20.53 -7.98 3.48
CA ILE A 64 -19.91 -6.86 4.21
C ILE A 64 -20.46 -6.77 5.63
N ARG A 65 -21.77 -6.90 5.79
CA ARG A 65 -22.43 -6.86 7.10
C ARG A 65 -21.96 -8.01 8.00
N ARG A 66 -21.93 -9.26 7.48
CA ARG A 66 -21.42 -10.43 8.21
C ARG A 66 -19.98 -10.27 8.67
N VAL A 67 -19.12 -9.69 7.82
CA VAL A 67 -17.73 -9.43 8.16
C VAL A 67 -17.64 -8.38 9.28
N LEU A 68 -18.42 -7.29 9.20
CA LEU A 68 -18.44 -6.27 10.24
C LEU A 68 -18.97 -6.81 11.58
N GLU A 69 -20.02 -7.63 11.56
CA GLU A 69 -20.60 -8.25 12.76
C GLU A 69 -19.65 -9.24 13.44
N ALA A 70 -18.86 -9.98 12.65
CA ALA A 70 -17.89 -10.95 13.18
C ALA A 70 -16.53 -10.33 13.55
N THR A 71 -16.32 -9.04 13.30
CA THR A 71 -15.03 -8.36 13.49
C THR A 71 -15.11 -7.38 14.66
N ASP A 72 -14.46 -7.70 15.80
CA ASP A 72 -14.32 -6.74 16.90
C ASP A 72 -13.20 -5.73 16.59
N ILE A 73 -13.56 -4.44 16.62
CA ILE A 73 -12.61 -3.35 16.31
C ILE A 73 -11.45 -3.29 17.30
N VAL A 74 -11.65 -3.69 18.56
CA VAL A 74 -10.58 -3.69 19.58
C VAL A 74 -9.54 -4.75 19.25
N ASP A 75 -9.97 -5.93 18.81
CA ASP A 75 -9.07 -7.01 18.38
C ASP A 75 -8.33 -6.64 17.10
N VAL A 76 -9.02 -6.01 16.16
CA VAL A 76 -8.41 -5.54 14.91
C VAL A 76 -7.35 -4.48 15.18
N VAL A 77 -7.70 -3.42 15.89
CA VAL A 77 -6.78 -2.31 16.20
C VAL A 77 -5.67 -2.78 17.14
N GLY A 78 -5.99 -3.62 18.12
CA GLY A 78 -5.04 -4.19 19.06
C GLY A 78 -3.95 -5.06 18.41
N ALA A 79 -4.22 -5.59 17.21
CA ALA A 79 -3.19 -6.30 16.44
C ALA A 79 -2.11 -5.37 15.85
N TYR A 80 -2.36 -4.06 15.78
CA TYR A 80 -1.45 -3.05 15.22
C TYR A 80 -0.90 -2.10 16.27
N LEU A 81 -1.69 -1.77 17.30
CA LEU A 81 -1.38 -0.74 18.28
C LEU A 81 -1.57 -1.26 19.71
N PRO A 82 -0.74 -0.85 20.65
CA PRO A 82 -0.94 -1.16 22.08
C PRO A 82 -2.11 -0.31 22.61
N LEU A 83 -3.29 -0.90 22.70
CA LEU A 83 -4.48 -0.27 23.26
C LEU A 83 -4.44 -0.27 24.79
N LYS A 84 -4.66 0.89 25.41
CA LYS A 84 -4.83 1.03 26.87
C LYS A 84 -6.29 1.30 27.20
N ARG A 85 -6.85 0.57 28.16
CA ARG A 85 -8.22 0.76 28.61
C ARG A 85 -8.39 2.12 29.29
N ALA A 86 -9.44 2.85 28.93
CA ALA A 86 -9.78 4.15 29.48
C ALA A 86 -11.32 4.21 29.73
N GLY A 87 -11.74 3.70 30.88
CA GLY A 87 -13.16 3.51 31.19
C GLY A 87 -13.81 2.47 30.28
N SER A 88 -14.90 2.84 29.60
CA SER A 88 -15.61 1.99 28.62
C SER A 88 -14.96 1.98 27.22
N ARG A 89 -13.88 2.72 27.02
CA ARG A 89 -13.21 2.89 25.72
C ARG A 89 -11.73 2.50 25.81
N TRP A 90 -11.07 2.45 24.66
CA TRP A 90 -9.65 2.18 24.55
C TRP A 90 -8.93 3.38 23.94
N LYS A 91 -7.70 3.63 24.36
CA LYS A 91 -6.85 4.75 23.89
C LYS A 91 -5.50 4.27 23.40
N ALA A 92 -4.98 4.92 22.35
CA ALA A 92 -3.61 4.78 21.85
C ALA A 92 -3.12 6.10 21.26
N CYS A 93 -1.81 6.20 20.98
CA CYS A 93 -1.33 7.20 20.04
C CYS A 93 -1.77 6.87 18.63
N CYS A 94 -2.13 7.89 17.86
CA CYS A 94 -2.67 7.72 16.52
C CYS A 94 -1.60 7.22 15.54
N PRO A 95 -1.89 6.19 14.73
CA PRO A 95 -0.94 5.72 13.73
C PRO A 95 -0.93 6.56 12.45
N PHE A 96 -1.87 7.51 12.31
CA PHE A 96 -2.06 8.28 11.09
C PHE A 96 -1.43 9.68 11.16
N HIS A 97 -1.03 10.15 12.34
CA HIS A 97 -0.27 11.39 12.54
C HIS A 97 0.69 11.25 13.72
N ASN A 98 1.67 12.13 13.80
CA ASN A 98 2.67 12.10 14.87
C ASN A 98 2.14 12.81 16.12
N GLU A 99 2.03 12.08 17.24
CA GLU A 99 1.62 12.63 18.54
C GLU A 99 2.32 11.90 19.69
N LYS A 100 2.52 12.61 20.80
CA LYS A 100 3.09 12.05 22.05
C LYS A 100 2.02 11.73 23.09
N THR A 101 0.84 12.34 22.97
CA THR A 101 -0.29 12.14 23.90
C THR A 101 -1.39 11.36 23.18
N PRO A 102 -1.92 10.28 23.79
CA PRO A 102 -2.94 9.45 23.15
C PRO A 102 -4.24 10.23 22.84
N SER A 103 -4.52 10.48 21.56
CA SER A 103 -5.76 11.10 21.09
C SER A 103 -6.64 10.14 20.27
N PHE A 104 -6.13 8.95 19.97
CA PHE A 104 -6.84 7.92 19.23
C PHE A 104 -7.72 7.08 20.18
N ILE A 105 -9.02 7.13 19.99
CA ILE A 105 -10.02 6.44 20.82
C ILE A 105 -10.68 5.35 20.00
N VAL A 106 -10.80 4.15 20.58
CA VAL A 106 -11.58 3.03 20.04
C VAL A 106 -12.77 2.78 20.96
N ASP A 107 -13.97 2.78 20.39
CA ASP A 107 -15.24 2.53 21.08
C ASP A 107 -15.76 1.16 20.65
N GLN A 108 -15.58 0.16 21.52
CA GLN A 108 -16.00 -1.22 21.26
C GLN A 108 -17.53 -1.34 21.14
N SER A 109 -18.29 -0.58 21.92
CA SER A 109 -19.76 -0.65 21.88
C SER A 109 -20.33 -0.11 20.57
N ARG A 110 -19.64 0.84 19.96
CA ARG A 110 -20.02 1.45 18.68
C ARG A 110 -19.28 0.88 17.47
N GLN A 111 -18.32 -0.04 17.69
CA GLN A 111 -17.47 -0.63 16.68
C GLN A 111 -16.80 0.42 15.77
N ASN A 112 -16.31 1.51 16.36
CA ASN A 112 -15.67 2.60 15.63
C ASN A 112 -14.43 3.13 16.38
N PHE A 113 -13.58 3.84 15.62
CA PHE A 113 -12.48 4.62 16.17
C PHE A 113 -12.60 6.08 15.76
N LYS A 114 -12.03 6.97 16.57
CA LYS A 114 -11.85 8.38 16.23
C LYS A 114 -10.57 8.93 16.86
N CYS A 115 -9.78 9.61 16.05
CA CYS A 115 -8.66 10.41 16.52
C CYS A 115 -9.10 11.86 16.71
N PHE A 116 -8.91 12.42 17.90
CA PHE A 116 -9.24 13.82 18.18
C PHE A 116 -8.10 14.78 17.81
N GLY A 117 -6.91 14.27 17.44
CA GLY A 117 -5.78 15.07 16.94
C GLY A 117 -5.90 15.39 15.46
N CYS A 118 -6.03 14.37 14.59
CA CYS A 118 -6.10 14.55 13.14
C CYS A 118 -7.51 14.43 12.55
N GLY A 119 -8.54 14.13 13.37
CA GLY A 119 -9.92 14.00 12.91
C GLY A 119 -10.26 12.66 12.24
N GLU A 120 -9.28 11.78 12.01
CA GLU A 120 -9.50 10.47 11.40
C GLU A 120 -10.45 9.59 12.23
N GLY A 121 -11.33 8.87 11.53
CA GLY A 121 -12.29 7.98 12.18
C GLY A 121 -12.93 7.00 11.23
N GLY A 122 -13.60 5.98 11.76
CA GLY A 122 -14.31 4.98 10.97
C GLY A 122 -14.44 3.63 11.67
N SER A 123 -14.81 2.60 10.89
CA SER A 123 -14.96 1.21 11.34
C SER A 123 -13.62 0.45 11.31
N ALA A 124 -13.64 -0.83 11.70
CA ALA A 124 -12.50 -1.75 11.56
C ALA A 124 -12.00 -1.83 10.10
N ILE A 125 -12.91 -1.81 9.11
CA ILE A 125 -12.55 -1.79 7.70
C ILE A 125 -11.76 -0.51 7.37
N THR A 126 -12.28 0.66 7.75
CA THR A 126 -11.61 1.95 7.50
C THR A 126 -10.22 2.01 8.15
N PHE A 127 -10.09 1.45 9.35
CA PHE A 127 -8.81 1.39 10.05
C PHE A 127 -7.79 0.54 9.27
N VAL A 128 -8.17 -0.68 8.87
CA VAL A 128 -7.28 -1.59 8.14
C VAL A 128 -6.93 -1.04 6.75
N MET A 129 -7.90 -0.45 6.04
CA MET A 129 -7.65 0.24 4.76
C MET A 129 -6.50 1.25 4.88
N LYS A 130 -6.54 2.09 5.91
CA LYS A 130 -5.53 3.14 6.13
C LYS A 130 -4.19 2.60 6.64
N MET A 131 -4.24 1.60 7.53
CA MET A 131 -3.03 0.99 8.09
C MET A 131 -2.23 0.23 7.04
N GLU A 132 -2.91 -0.46 6.16
CA GLU A 132 -2.30 -1.38 5.20
C GLU A 132 -2.27 -0.82 3.77
N ASN A 133 -2.83 0.37 3.57
CA ASN A 133 -2.97 1.02 2.25
C ASN A 133 -3.69 0.11 1.24
N LEU A 134 -4.74 -0.58 1.69
CA LEU A 134 -5.54 -1.48 0.88
C LEU A 134 -6.80 -0.79 0.35
N GLY A 135 -7.30 -1.29 -0.79
CA GLY A 135 -8.64 -0.97 -1.26
C GLY A 135 -9.72 -1.56 -0.35
N PHE A 136 -10.94 -1.03 -0.44
CA PHE A 136 -12.07 -1.49 0.37
C PHE A 136 -12.34 -2.99 0.22
N ALA A 137 -12.46 -3.47 -1.02
CA ALA A 137 -12.75 -4.88 -1.31
C ALA A 137 -11.66 -5.82 -0.77
N ASP A 138 -10.37 -5.44 -0.91
CA ASP A 138 -9.24 -6.23 -0.39
C ASP A 138 -9.24 -6.27 1.13
N THR A 139 -9.64 -5.17 1.76
CA THR A 139 -9.76 -5.10 3.22
C THR A 139 -10.90 -5.96 3.73
N VAL A 140 -12.06 -5.94 3.07
CA VAL A 140 -13.19 -6.80 3.45
C VAL A 140 -12.83 -8.28 3.28
N ARG A 141 -12.17 -8.66 2.17
CA ARG A 141 -11.66 -10.04 1.97
C ARG A 141 -10.72 -10.45 3.10
N ARG A 142 -9.82 -9.56 3.45
CA ARG A 142 -8.83 -9.78 4.52
C ARG A 142 -9.47 -10.04 5.87
N LEU A 143 -10.47 -9.23 6.22
CA LEU A 143 -11.22 -9.39 7.47
C LEU A 143 -12.11 -10.64 7.42
N ALA A 144 -12.73 -10.94 6.26
CA ALA A 144 -13.53 -12.13 6.04
C ALA A 144 -12.71 -13.42 6.19
N GLU A 145 -11.52 -13.48 5.58
CA GLU A 145 -10.60 -14.62 5.72
C GLU A 145 -10.21 -14.83 7.20
N LYS A 146 -9.89 -13.73 7.91
CA LYS A 146 -9.55 -13.80 9.34
C LYS A 146 -10.71 -14.25 10.21
N ALA A 147 -11.95 -13.89 9.83
CA ALA A 147 -13.18 -14.27 10.52
C ALA A 147 -13.77 -15.61 10.04
N GLY A 148 -13.19 -16.26 9.02
CA GLY A 148 -13.69 -17.52 8.45
C GLY A 148 -15.01 -17.35 7.66
N ILE A 149 -15.28 -16.15 7.11
CA ILE A 149 -16.53 -15.83 6.41
C ILE A 149 -16.33 -15.93 4.90
N SER A 150 -17.21 -16.68 4.24
CA SER A 150 -17.30 -16.69 2.77
C SER A 150 -18.02 -15.44 2.29
N ILE A 151 -17.41 -14.71 1.35
CA ILE A 151 -17.98 -13.51 0.73
C ILE A 151 -18.47 -13.80 -0.69
N VAL A 152 -19.58 -13.19 -1.07
CA VAL A 152 -20.10 -13.22 -2.43
C VAL A 152 -19.66 -11.95 -3.15
N GLU A 153 -19.05 -12.08 -4.31
CA GLU A 153 -18.52 -10.98 -5.10
C GLU A 153 -19.25 -10.84 -6.44
N GLU A 154 -19.64 -9.60 -6.77
CA GLU A 154 -20.13 -9.26 -8.10
C GLU A 154 -18.97 -8.80 -9.00
N VAL A 155 -18.82 -9.43 -10.16
CA VAL A 155 -17.69 -9.17 -11.10
C VAL A 155 -18.09 -8.07 -12.07
N TYR A 156 -17.54 -6.86 -11.90
CA TYR A 156 -17.85 -5.72 -12.77
C TYR A 156 -16.69 -5.21 -13.64
N ASP A 157 -15.43 -5.61 -13.38
CA ASP A 157 -14.26 -5.19 -14.16
C ASP A 157 -13.36 -6.38 -14.50
N ALA A 158 -13.33 -6.76 -15.77
CA ALA A 158 -12.52 -7.88 -16.26
C ALA A 158 -11.00 -7.66 -16.07
N ALA A 159 -10.50 -6.42 -16.11
CA ALA A 159 -9.09 -6.13 -15.96
C ALA A 159 -8.63 -6.31 -14.50
N GLU A 160 -9.45 -5.88 -13.54
CA GLU A 160 -9.12 -6.03 -12.13
C GLU A 160 -9.35 -7.47 -11.64
N GLU A 161 -10.34 -8.16 -12.18
CA GLU A 161 -10.51 -9.59 -11.94
C GLU A 161 -9.31 -10.40 -12.47
N ARG A 162 -8.75 -10.03 -13.62
CA ARG A 162 -7.48 -10.60 -14.13
C ARG A 162 -6.33 -10.30 -13.17
N ARG A 163 -6.19 -9.06 -12.70
CA ARG A 163 -5.15 -8.68 -11.71
C ARG A 163 -5.29 -9.48 -10.42
N ARG A 164 -6.50 -9.66 -9.92
CA ARG A 164 -6.78 -10.45 -8.71
C ARG A 164 -6.42 -11.92 -8.92
N LYS A 165 -6.87 -12.52 -10.01
CA LYS A 165 -6.54 -13.91 -10.36
C LYS A 165 -5.04 -14.11 -10.48
N THR A 166 -4.34 -13.18 -11.14
CA THR A 166 -2.88 -13.19 -11.24
C THR A 166 -2.25 -13.11 -9.85
N ARG A 167 -2.64 -12.14 -9.01
CA ARG A 167 -2.12 -12.00 -7.65
C ARG A 167 -2.31 -13.28 -6.83
N THR A 168 -3.51 -13.85 -6.84
CA THR A 168 -3.82 -15.11 -6.13
C THR A 168 -2.97 -16.25 -6.66
N ALA A 169 -2.83 -16.40 -7.98
CA ALA A 169 -2.01 -17.45 -8.58
C ALA A 169 -0.54 -17.32 -8.18
N LEU A 170 0.01 -16.08 -8.13
CA LEU A 170 1.37 -15.83 -7.69
C LEU A 170 1.59 -16.18 -6.21
N LEU A 171 0.68 -15.79 -5.31
CA LEU A 171 0.74 -16.15 -3.89
C LEU A 171 0.70 -17.65 -3.66
N VAL A 172 -0.21 -18.36 -4.36
CA VAL A 172 -0.30 -19.82 -4.31
C VAL A 172 0.99 -20.47 -4.79
N ALA A 173 1.56 -19.99 -5.91
CA ALA A 173 2.82 -20.50 -6.44
C ALA A 173 3.97 -20.33 -5.44
N HIS A 174 4.12 -19.14 -4.82
CA HIS A 174 5.13 -18.89 -3.80
C HIS A 174 4.95 -19.76 -2.56
N LYS A 175 3.72 -19.90 -2.04
CA LYS A 175 3.42 -20.76 -0.88
C LYS A 175 3.79 -22.22 -1.17
N LYS A 176 3.43 -22.74 -2.34
CA LYS A 176 3.78 -24.10 -2.76
C LYS A 176 5.30 -24.25 -2.92
N ALA A 177 5.98 -23.27 -3.55
CA ALA A 177 7.43 -23.29 -3.74
C ALA A 177 8.17 -23.23 -2.40
N ALA A 178 7.73 -22.43 -1.42
CA ALA A 178 8.29 -22.41 -0.07
C ALA A 178 8.21 -23.80 0.58
N GLY A 179 7.06 -24.46 0.50
CA GLY A 179 6.88 -25.83 0.99
C GLY A 179 7.78 -26.86 0.25
N PHE A 180 7.97 -26.70 -1.05
CA PHE A 180 8.85 -27.56 -1.84
C PHE A 180 10.31 -27.40 -1.42
N PHE A 181 10.84 -26.20 -1.39
CA PHE A 181 12.24 -25.95 -1.00
C PHE A 181 12.49 -26.36 0.47
N HIS A 182 11.53 -26.13 1.35
CA HIS A 182 11.63 -26.53 2.75
C HIS A 182 11.71 -28.06 2.90
N ARG A 183 10.83 -28.80 2.23
CA ARG A 183 10.89 -30.28 2.22
C ARG A 183 12.21 -30.79 1.68
N LEU A 184 12.74 -30.21 0.61
CA LEU A 184 14.05 -30.60 0.05
C LEU A 184 15.16 -30.37 1.06
N LEU A 185 15.17 -29.24 1.77
CA LEU A 185 16.17 -28.99 2.82
C LEU A 185 16.13 -30.07 3.89
N LEU A 186 14.94 -30.44 4.37
CA LEU A 186 14.80 -31.38 5.48
C LEU A 186 15.06 -32.83 5.06
N CYS A 187 14.57 -33.27 3.88
CA CYS A 187 14.49 -34.67 3.52
C CYS A 187 15.45 -35.09 2.40
N SER A 188 15.92 -34.19 1.55
CA SER A 188 16.77 -34.58 0.42
C SER A 188 18.21 -34.89 0.86
N PRO A 189 18.77 -36.04 0.48
CA PRO A 189 20.20 -36.31 0.68
C PRO A 189 21.09 -35.25 0.02
N LYS A 190 20.69 -34.72 -1.13
CA LYS A 190 21.44 -33.68 -1.88
C LYS A 190 21.55 -32.37 -1.11
N ALA A 191 20.68 -32.08 -0.14
CA ALA A 191 20.72 -30.89 0.69
C ALA A 191 21.65 -31.04 1.93
N ALA A 192 22.49 -32.06 1.99
CA ALA A 192 23.38 -32.30 3.14
C ALA A 192 24.31 -31.10 3.41
N GLU A 193 24.87 -30.49 2.38
CA GLU A 193 25.74 -29.32 2.50
C GLU A 193 24.98 -28.09 3.04
N ALA A 194 23.74 -27.87 2.55
CA ALA A 194 22.88 -26.80 3.05
C ALA A 194 22.58 -26.97 4.56
N ARG A 195 22.32 -28.21 4.99
CA ARG A 195 22.11 -28.52 6.43
C ARG A 195 23.39 -28.35 7.22
N ALA A 196 24.54 -28.81 6.69
CA ALA A 196 25.85 -28.62 7.34
C ALA A 196 26.18 -27.14 7.51
N TYR A 197 25.89 -26.31 6.48
CA TYR A 197 26.04 -24.87 6.59
C TYR A 197 25.18 -24.26 7.69
N LEU A 198 23.89 -24.62 7.79
CA LEU A 198 23.01 -24.13 8.86
C LEU A 198 23.53 -24.58 10.24
N ASN A 199 23.93 -25.84 10.37
CA ASN A 199 24.47 -26.38 11.62
C ASN A 199 25.77 -25.67 12.05
N SER A 200 26.68 -25.36 11.10
CA SER A 200 27.90 -24.61 11.41
C SER A 200 27.63 -23.19 11.89
N ARG A 201 26.44 -22.67 11.57
CA ARG A 201 25.94 -21.40 12.06
C ARG A 201 25.15 -21.52 13.39
N GLY A 202 25.02 -22.73 13.96
CA GLY A 202 24.24 -22.98 15.16
C GLY A 202 22.72 -23.07 14.93
N TYR A 203 22.30 -23.21 13.66
CA TYR A 203 20.88 -23.25 13.28
C TYR A 203 20.44 -24.68 12.97
N GLY A 204 19.59 -25.24 13.83
CA GLY A 204 19.02 -26.59 13.66
C GLY A 204 17.71 -26.61 12.86
N ALA A 205 17.12 -27.80 12.80
CA ALA A 205 15.86 -28.05 12.08
C ALA A 205 14.69 -27.17 12.58
N ASP A 206 14.66 -26.83 13.86
CA ASP A 206 13.57 -26.04 14.45
C ASP A 206 13.61 -24.59 13.96
N MET A 207 14.80 -23.97 13.84
CA MET A 207 14.94 -22.67 13.20
C MET A 207 14.50 -22.76 11.73
N ALA A 208 14.97 -23.77 10.99
CA ALA A 208 14.57 -23.97 9.60
C ALA A 208 13.05 -24.09 9.42
N LYS A 209 12.35 -24.73 10.35
CA LYS A 209 10.87 -24.83 10.38
C LYS A 209 10.23 -23.46 10.70
N ARG A 210 10.68 -22.73 11.73
CA ARG A 210 10.12 -21.42 12.11
C ARG A 210 10.21 -20.40 10.99
N TRP A 211 11.30 -20.45 10.23
CA TRP A 211 11.59 -19.51 9.14
C TRP A 211 11.25 -20.06 7.74
N GLN A 212 10.76 -21.31 7.69
CA GLN A 212 10.52 -22.02 6.42
C GLN A 212 11.72 -22.01 5.47
N VAL A 213 12.93 -22.01 6.04
CA VAL A 213 14.17 -22.07 5.25
C VAL A 213 14.14 -23.32 4.40
N GLY A 214 14.55 -23.19 3.14
CA GLY A 214 14.55 -24.27 2.17
C GLY A 214 15.89 -24.42 1.43
N TRP A 215 15.94 -25.35 0.51
CA TRP A 215 17.04 -25.51 -0.42
C TRP A 215 16.53 -25.70 -1.83
N ALA A 216 17.02 -24.91 -2.78
CA ALA A 216 16.74 -25.05 -4.20
C ALA A 216 17.72 -26.06 -4.82
N PRO A 217 17.24 -27.09 -5.53
CA PRO A 217 18.10 -28.07 -6.16
C PRO A 217 18.91 -27.43 -7.28
N ASP A 218 20.08 -27.99 -7.59
CA ASP A 218 20.90 -27.53 -8.71
C ASP A 218 20.20 -27.70 -10.06
N SER A 219 19.41 -28.78 -10.20
CA SER A 219 18.69 -29.11 -11.42
C SER A 219 17.41 -28.32 -11.61
N SER A 220 17.37 -27.43 -12.61
CA SER A 220 16.13 -26.77 -13.06
C SER A 220 15.03 -27.78 -13.41
N ARG A 221 15.40 -28.94 -13.95
CA ARG A 221 14.46 -30.00 -14.36
C ARG A 221 13.67 -30.54 -13.16
N GLU A 222 14.32 -30.69 -12.00
CA GLU A 222 13.68 -31.18 -10.77
C GLU A 222 12.59 -30.21 -10.28
N PHE A 223 12.90 -28.92 -10.25
CA PHE A 223 11.95 -27.88 -9.88
C PHE A 223 10.78 -27.78 -10.88
N LEU A 224 11.06 -27.73 -12.17
CA LEU A 224 10.02 -27.61 -13.19
C LEU A 224 9.13 -28.86 -13.27
N ALA A 225 9.68 -30.06 -13.09
CA ALA A 225 8.88 -31.30 -13.01
C ALA A 225 7.96 -31.30 -11.79
N TRP A 226 8.44 -30.80 -10.65
CA TRP A 226 7.59 -30.61 -9.48
C TRP A 226 6.48 -29.57 -9.76
N ALA A 227 6.80 -28.40 -10.32
CA ALA A 227 5.82 -27.34 -10.59
C ALA A 227 4.69 -27.82 -11.53
N ARG A 228 5.03 -28.61 -12.55
CA ARG A 228 4.04 -29.24 -13.45
C ARG A 228 3.12 -30.21 -12.71
N ARG A 229 3.65 -31.04 -11.81
CA ARG A 229 2.85 -31.95 -10.99
C ARG A 229 1.89 -31.21 -10.05
N GLU A 230 2.31 -30.05 -9.55
CA GLU A 230 1.47 -29.16 -8.73
C GLU A 230 0.45 -28.36 -9.53
N GLY A 231 0.46 -28.47 -10.86
CA GLY A 231 -0.46 -27.75 -11.74
C GLY A 231 -0.17 -26.24 -11.84
N ILE A 232 1.09 -25.83 -11.63
CA ILE A 232 1.49 -24.42 -11.75
C ILE A 232 1.82 -24.13 -13.22
N PRO A 233 1.08 -23.24 -13.91
CA PRO A 233 1.34 -22.87 -15.29
C PRO A 233 2.72 -22.22 -15.47
N ASP A 234 3.37 -22.48 -16.61
CA ASP A 234 4.68 -21.91 -16.93
C ASP A 234 4.68 -20.37 -16.86
N GLN A 235 3.60 -19.71 -17.30
CA GLN A 235 3.48 -18.26 -17.22
C GLN A 235 3.46 -17.75 -15.76
N VAL A 236 2.79 -18.47 -14.86
CA VAL A 236 2.77 -18.14 -13.42
C VAL A 236 4.17 -18.29 -12.81
N LEU A 237 4.97 -19.26 -13.24
CA LEU A 237 6.36 -19.42 -12.80
C LEU A 237 7.24 -18.25 -13.26
N ILE A 238 7.01 -17.74 -14.45
CA ILE A 238 7.71 -16.57 -14.98
C ILE A 238 7.29 -15.30 -14.23
N ASP A 239 5.98 -15.05 -14.15
CA ASP A 239 5.42 -13.85 -13.52
C ASP A 239 5.73 -13.79 -12.01
N SER A 240 5.92 -14.95 -11.36
CA SER A 240 6.35 -15.04 -9.96
C SER A 240 7.87 -14.87 -9.79
N GLY A 241 8.64 -14.87 -10.87
CA GLY A 241 10.10 -14.85 -10.81
C GLY A 241 10.74 -16.12 -10.23
N LEU A 242 10.01 -17.24 -10.20
CA LEU A 242 10.53 -18.56 -9.82
C LEU A 242 11.28 -19.24 -10.96
N ALA A 243 10.92 -18.90 -12.20
CA ALA A 243 11.59 -19.36 -13.40
C ALA A 243 11.81 -18.21 -14.38
N ASN A 244 12.76 -18.40 -15.29
CA ASN A 244 13.05 -17.49 -16.40
C ASN A 244 12.94 -18.26 -17.72
N ARG A 245 12.74 -17.52 -18.82
CA ARG A 245 12.77 -18.06 -20.17
C ARG A 245 14.15 -17.78 -20.79
N GLY A 246 14.81 -18.81 -21.29
CA GLY A 246 16.07 -18.70 -22.00
C GLY A 246 15.90 -18.12 -23.41
N GLU A 247 17.02 -17.79 -24.06
CA GLU A 247 17.04 -17.25 -25.44
C GLU A 247 16.40 -18.22 -26.45
N ARG A 248 16.52 -19.53 -26.21
CA ARG A 248 15.92 -20.59 -27.06
C ARG A 248 14.45 -20.87 -26.70
N GLY A 249 13.86 -20.10 -25.78
CA GLY A 249 12.46 -20.28 -25.35
C GLY A 249 12.24 -21.32 -24.25
N ASP A 250 13.28 -22.05 -23.84
CA ASP A 250 13.24 -23.03 -22.77
C ASP A 250 13.10 -22.38 -21.39
N LEU A 251 12.39 -23.07 -20.48
CA LEU A 251 12.19 -22.60 -19.13
C LEU A 251 13.28 -23.15 -18.20
N TYR A 252 13.84 -22.29 -17.34
CA TYR A 252 14.80 -22.71 -16.32
C TYR A 252 14.50 -22.06 -14.96
N ALA A 253 14.83 -22.79 -13.87
CA ALA A 253 14.63 -22.31 -12.50
C ALA A 253 15.58 -21.13 -12.22
N ARG A 254 15.04 -20.07 -11.61
CA ARG A 254 15.84 -18.91 -11.19
C ARG A 254 16.82 -19.23 -10.08
N PHE A 255 16.39 -20.04 -9.12
CA PHE A 255 17.21 -20.43 -7.97
C PHE A 255 17.73 -21.85 -8.19
N ARG A 256 19.04 -22.00 -8.09
CA ARG A 256 19.73 -23.28 -8.23
C ARG A 256 20.86 -23.37 -7.24
N ASP A 257 20.98 -24.51 -6.57
CA ASP A 257 21.96 -24.79 -5.51
C ASP A 257 22.11 -23.66 -4.49
N ARG A 258 20.95 -23.20 -3.95
CA ARG A 258 20.91 -22.09 -3.00
C ARG A 258 20.10 -22.44 -1.78
N LEU A 259 20.55 -21.94 -0.63
CA LEU A 259 19.75 -21.90 0.58
C LEU A 259 18.67 -20.81 0.41
N MET A 260 17.41 -21.20 0.59
CA MET A 260 16.25 -20.39 0.27
C MET A 260 15.61 -19.79 1.51
N PHE A 261 15.47 -18.48 1.54
CA PHE A 261 14.77 -17.73 2.59
C PHE A 261 13.49 -17.14 1.99
N PRO A 262 12.31 -17.58 2.44
CA PRO A 262 11.06 -16.94 2.05
C PRO A 262 11.03 -15.48 2.53
N ILE A 263 10.55 -14.60 1.67
CA ILE A 263 10.28 -13.21 1.99
C ILE A 263 8.78 -13.08 2.10
N ASN A 264 8.32 -12.71 3.29
CA ASN A 264 6.90 -12.55 3.57
C ASN A 264 6.50 -11.08 3.55
N ASN A 265 5.26 -10.82 3.12
CA ASN A 265 4.63 -9.54 3.37
C ASN A 265 4.23 -9.40 4.86
N VAL A 266 3.65 -8.26 5.23
CA VAL A 266 3.21 -7.98 6.62
C VAL A 266 2.17 -8.97 7.16
N TYR A 267 1.56 -9.76 6.28
CA TYR A 267 0.53 -10.77 6.61
C TYR A 267 1.10 -12.17 6.81
N GLY A 268 2.39 -12.36 6.54
CA GLY A 268 3.03 -13.67 6.60
C GLY A 268 2.86 -14.49 5.32
N GLU A 269 2.35 -13.89 4.23
CA GLU A 269 2.27 -14.55 2.93
C GLU A 269 3.62 -14.44 2.21
N CYS A 270 4.12 -15.57 1.70
CA CYS A 270 5.36 -15.58 0.92
C CYS A 270 5.14 -14.89 -0.43
N VAL A 271 5.85 -13.79 -0.66
CA VAL A 271 5.76 -12.95 -1.87
C VAL A 271 7.01 -13.00 -2.73
N ALA A 272 8.12 -13.50 -2.18
CA ALA A 272 9.41 -13.57 -2.85
C ALA A 272 10.35 -14.55 -2.14
N PHE A 273 11.55 -14.73 -2.70
CA PHE A 273 12.62 -15.49 -2.08
C PHE A 273 13.94 -14.74 -2.16
N SER A 274 14.78 -14.99 -1.17
CA SER A 274 16.20 -14.70 -1.22
C SER A 274 16.98 -16.02 -1.22
N GLY A 275 17.81 -16.23 -2.24
CA GLY A 275 18.62 -17.44 -2.39
C GLY A 275 20.10 -17.16 -2.13
N ARG A 276 20.67 -17.74 -1.05
CA ARG A 276 22.07 -17.63 -0.71
C ARG A 276 22.87 -18.78 -1.33
N ILE A 277 23.97 -18.45 -2.01
CA ILE A 277 24.91 -19.47 -2.50
C ILE A 277 25.67 -20.11 -1.33
N LEU A 278 25.86 -21.42 -1.39
CA LEU A 278 26.58 -22.17 -0.36
C LEU A 278 28.10 -22.11 -0.57
N ARG A 279 28.54 -22.25 -1.83
CA ARG A 279 29.95 -22.18 -2.23
C ARG A 279 30.19 -20.87 -2.98
N PRO A 280 31.13 -20.02 -2.54
CA PRO A 280 31.50 -18.84 -3.29
C PRO A 280 31.93 -19.21 -4.72
N GLN A 281 31.42 -18.49 -5.70
CA GLN A 281 31.78 -18.62 -7.11
C GLN A 281 32.13 -17.23 -7.65
N GLU A 282 33.13 -17.15 -8.49
CA GLU A 282 33.48 -15.90 -9.17
C GLU A 282 32.31 -15.39 -10.01
N ASN A 283 32.06 -14.10 -9.97
CA ASN A 283 31.01 -13.41 -10.71
C ASN A 283 29.57 -13.83 -10.35
N VAL A 284 29.35 -14.58 -9.25
CA VAL A 284 28.02 -14.96 -8.76
C VAL A 284 27.73 -14.28 -7.43
N GLY A 285 26.70 -13.47 -7.38
CA GLY A 285 26.29 -12.77 -6.16
C GLY A 285 26.00 -13.73 -4.99
N LYS A 286 26.52 -13.41 -3.79
CA LYS A 286 26.29 -14.17 -2.55
C LYS A 286 24.81 -14.40 -2.30
N TYR A 287 23.96 -13.41 -2.56
CA TYR A 287 22.51 -13.47 -2.50
C TYR A 287 21.91 -13.10 -3.86
N VAL A 288 20.87 -13.83 -4.24
CA VAL A 288 20.00 -13.52 -5.38
C VAL A 288 18.58 -13.44 -4.86
N ASN A 289 17.93 -12.30 -5.04
CA ASN A 289 16.54 -12.10 -4.69
C ASN A 289 15.61 -12.31 -5.89
N SER A 290 14.33 -12.59 -5.62
CA SER A 290 13.28 -12.53 -6.64
C SER A 290 13.32 -11.18 -7.36
N PRO A 291 12.94 -11.14 -8.65
CA PRO A 291 12.71 -9.88 -9.36
C PRO A 291 11.48 -9.19 -8.76
N GLU A 292 11.24 -7.96 -9.14
CA GLU A 292 9.98 -7.29 -8.85
C GLU A 292 8.83 -7.96 -9.61
N THR A 293 7.68 -8.09 -8.94
CA THR A 293 6.49 -8.75 -9.48
C THR A 293 5.24 -7.98 -9.08
N ALA A 294 4.07 -8.42 -9.53
CA ALA A 294 2.79 -7.83 -9.13
C ALA A 294 2.51 -7.94 -7.60
N ILE A 295 3.22 -8.81 -6.88
CA ILE A 295 3.06 -9.02 -5.42
C ILE A 295 4.30 -8.65 -4.61
N PHE A 296 5.40 -8.26 -5.23
CA PHE A 296 6.67 -7.99 -4.56
C PHE A 296 7.40 -6.79 -5.17
N LYS A 297 7.66 -5.78 -4.36
CA LYS A 297 8.58 -4.67 -4.65
C LYS A 297 9.59 -4.59 -3.52
N LYS A 298 10.87 -4.64 -3.87
CA LYS A 298 11.97 -4.66 -2.87
C LYS A 298 11.97 -3.45 -1.94
N GLY A 299 11.60 -2.29 -2.49
CA GLY A 299 11.55 -1.04 -1.73
C GLY A 299 10.39 -0.95 -0.74
N ASP A 300 9.38 -1.82 -0.85
CA ASP A 300 8.16 -1.76 -0.06
C ASP A 300 8.07 -2.89 0.97
N VAL A 301 9.00 -3.84 0.95
CA VAL A 301 8.97 -5.02 1.83
C VAL A 301 10.18 -5.03 2.76
N VAL A 302 9.90 -5.14 4.06
CA VAL A 302 10.90 -5.28 5.13
C VAL A 302 10.94 -6.73 5.59
N PHE A 303 12.10 -7.37 5.57
CA PHE A 303 12.28 -8.76 5.99
C PHE A 303 11.90 -8.95 7.46
N ALA A 304 11.17 -10.00 7.76
CA ALA A 304 10.69 -10.39 9.08
C ALA A 304 9.68 -9.42 9.74
N LEU A 305 9.15 -8.44 9.03
CA LEU A 305 8.17 -7.51 9.59
C LEU A 305 6.88 -8.23 10.03
N ASP A 306 6.48 -9.31 9.34
CA ASP A 306 5.36 -10.17 9.73
C ASP A 306 5.49 -10.71 11.16
N LYS A 307 6.72 -11.04 11.58
CA LYS A 307 7.06 -11.54 12.91
C LYS A 307 7.33 -10.42 13.91
N ALA A 308 7.97 -9.34 13.46
CA ALA A 308 8.50 -8.28 14.29
C ALA A 308 7.44 -7.22 14.69
N ARG A 309 6.40 -6.99 13.88
CA ARG A 309 5.40 -5.93 14.11
C ARG A 309 4.72 -5.96 15.47
N GLY A 310 4.36 -7.16 15.96
CA GLY A 310 3.76 -7.33 17.27
C GLY A 310 4.72 -6.98 18.42
N PRO A 311 5.93 -7.57 18.46
CA PRO A 311 6.98 -7.18 19.38
C PRO A 311 7.38 -5.70 19.31
N MET A 312 7.48 -5.10 18.12
CA MET A 312 7.72 -3.67 17.95
C MET A 312 6.65 -2.82 18.62
N GLY A 313 5.36 -3.13 18.36
CA GLY A 313 4.25 -2.40 18.97
C GLY A 313 4.22 -2.49 20.49
N LYS A 314 4.67 -3.62 21.07
CA LYS A 314 4.75 -3.81 22.52
C LYS A 314 5.94 -3.08 23.16
N SER A 315 7.11 -3.12 22.50
CA SER A 315 8.35 -2.53 23.03
C SER A 315 8.53 -1.06 22.64
N GLY A 316 7.85 -0.60 21.58
CA GLY A 316 8.11 0.69 20.94
C GLY A 316 9.43 0.76 20.17
N LYS A 317 10.16 -0.37 20.04
CA LYS A 317 11.51 -0.45 19.46
C LYS A 317 11.53 -1.27 18.18
N ALA A 318 12.38 -0.89 17.22
CA ALA A 318 12.76 -1.69 16.07
C ALA A 318 14.30 -1.79 16.02
N LEU A 319 14.83 -2.97 15.70
CA LEU A 319 16.25 -3.18 15.41
C LEU A 319 16.40 -3.37 13.89
N LEU A 320 17.09 -2.46 13.22
CA LEU A 320 17.34 -2.51 11.80
C LEU A 320 18.73 -3.06 11.53
N CYS A 321 18.80 -4.27 10.97
CA CYS A 321 20.02 -4.96 10.56
C CYS A 321 20.26 -4.82 9.05
N GLU A 322 21.46 -5.20 8.56
CA GLU A 322 21.78 -5.21 7.14
C GLU A 322 21.19 -6.43 6.43
N GLY A 323 21.29 -7.60 7.04
CA GLY A 323 21.05 -8.87 6.40
C GLY A 323 19.98 -9.73 7.05
N GLN A 324 19.51 -10.70 6.28
CA GLN A 324 18.48 -11.65 6.70
C GLN A 324 19.00 -12.61 7.78
N ILE A 325 20.27 -13.01 7.70
CA ILE A 325 20.89 -13.92 8.68
C ILE A 325 21.00 -13.22 10.04
N ASP A 326 21.34 -11.93 10.05
CA ASP A 326 21.46 -11.15 11.28
C ASP A 326 20.11 -11.00 11.96
N VAL A 327 19.05 -10.76 11.17
CA VAL A 327 17.68 -10.73 11.68
C VAL A 327 17.28 -12.09 12.28
N ILE A 328 17.57 -13.20 11.58
CA ILE A 328 17.29 -14.54 12.09
C ILE A 328 18.06 -14.77 13.39
N ALA A 329 19.36 -14.42 13.43
CA ALA A 329 20.18 -14.52 14.64
C ALA A 329 19.59 -13.73 15.81
N CYS A 330 19.17 -12.49 15.57
CA CYS A 330 18.52 -11.65 16.58
C CYS A 330 17.24 -12.29 17.13
N HIS A 331 16.36 -12.78 16.25
CA HIS A 331 15.11 -13.43 16.67
C HIS A 331 15.37 -14.70 17.47
N GLU A 332 16.35 -15.54 17.04
CA GLU A 332 16.75 -16.76 17.78
C GLU A 332 17.43 -16.43 19.12
N ALA A 333 17.93 -15.21 19.27
CA ALA A 333 18.45 -14.67 20.53
C ALA A 333 17.36 -14.01 21.41
N GLY A 334 16.09 -13.97 20.97
CA GLY A 334 14.98 -13.36 21.69
C GLY A 334 14.72 -11.90 21.35
N ILE A 335 15.51 -11.28 20.46
CA ILE A 335 15.32 -9.90 19.99
C ILE A 335 14.34 -9.92 18.81
N SER A 336 13.07 -10.14 19.12
CA SER A 336 12.01 -10.42 18.13
C SER A 336 11.50 -9.19 17.37
N PHE A 337 12.04 -8.00 17.62
CA PHE A 337 11.75 -6.76 16.91
C PHE A 337 12.82 -6.39 15.86
N ALA A 338 13.67 -7.35 15.46
CA ALA A 338 14.70 -7.17 14.43
C ALA A 338 14.10 -7.33 13.02
N VAL A 339 14.57 -6.50 12.08
CA VAL A 339 14.17 -6.47 10.66
C VAL A 339 15.34 -6.05 9.78
N ALA A 340 15.25 -6.27 8.47
CA ALA A 340 16.25 -5.80 7.50
C ALA A 340 15.60 -5.40 6.16
N PRO A 341 16.26 -4.56 5.35
CA PRO A 341 15.96 -4.40 3.95
C PRO A 341 16.37 -5.64 3.16
N LEU A 342 15.96 -5.74 1.88
CA LEU A 342 16.11 -6.95 1.07
C LEU A 342 17.22 -6.82 0.01
N GLY A 343 18.47 -6.61 0.43
CA GLY A 343 19.61 -6.49 -0.50
C GLY A 343 19.51 -5.27 -1.41
N THR A 344 18.76 -4.27 -0.96
CA THR A 344 18.69 -2.91 -1.49
C THR A 344 19.02 -1.95 -0.38
N ALA A 345 19.47 -0.76 -0.72
CA ALA A 345 19.61 0.27 0.28
C ALA A 345 18.26 0.58 0.95
N PHE A 346 18.28 1.01 2.18
CA PHE A 346 17.11 1.42 2.93
C PHE A 346 16.39 2.58 2.22
N THR A 347 15.08 2.46 2.01
CA THR A 347 14.27 3.37 1.19
C THR A 347 13.37 4.26 2.06
N PRO A 348 12.85 5.40 1.52
CA PRO A 348 11.82 6.21 2.19
C PRO A 348 10.60 5.40 2.58
N GLU A 349 10.21 4.42 1.75
CA GLU A 349 9.05 3.57 2.03
C GLU A 349 9.32 2.61 3.20
N HIS A 350 10.53 2.03 3.29
CA HIS A 350 10.94 1.26 4.48
C HIS A 350 10.86 2.12 5.75
N ALA A 351 11.32 3.37 5.69
CA ALA A 351 11.24 4.30 6.82
C ALA A 351 9.79 4.59 7.21
N ARG A 352 8.93 4.83 6.22
CA ARG A 352 7.49 5.06 6.41
C ARG A 352 6.82 3.84 7.07
N ILE A 353 7.16 2.64 6.63
CA ILE A 353 6.63 1.39 7.19
C ILE A 353 7.08 1.23 8.65
N LEU A 354 8.38 1.31 8.95
CA LEU A 354 8.90 1.11 10.30
C LEU A 354 8.40 2.17 11.28
N SER A 355 8.24 3.41 10.82
CA SER A 355 7.74 4.52 11.63
C SER A 355 6.32 4.31 12.17
N ARG A 356 5.53 3.41 11.58
CA ARG A 356 4.20 3.05 12.06
C ARG A 356 4.23 2.14 13.29
N TYR A 357 5.29 1.33 13.43
CA TYR A 357 5.34 0.28 14.44
C TYR A 357 6.26 0.61 15.62
N ALA A 358 7.24 1.50 15.42
CA ALA A 358 8.23 1.83 16.45
C ALA A 358 8.45 3.34 16.57
N SER A 359 8.63 3.82 17.80
CA SER A 359 9.07 5.19 18.11
C SER A 359 10.59 5.30 18.17
N ARG A 360 11.26 4.23 18.63
CA ARG A 360 12.71 4.12 18.74
C ARG A 360 13.25 3.13 17.70
N ILE A 361 14.16 3.59 16.85
CA ILE A 361 14.82 2.75 15.84
C ILE A 361 16.29 2.59 16.25
N VAL A 362 16.71 1.36 16.43
CA VAL A 362 18.10 1.01 16.72
C VAL A 362 18.73 0.47 15.43
N LEU A 363 19.74 1.15 14.92
CA LEU A 363 20.50 0.72 13.76
C LEU A 363 21.60 -0.25 14.23
N CYS A 364 21.71 -1.40 13.57
CA CYS A 364 22.72 -2.39 13.84
C CYS A 364 23.29 -2.90 12.51
N PHE A 365 24.26 -2.17 12.00
CA PHE A 365 24.95 -2.44 10.75
C PHE A 365 26.38 -2.91 11.02
N ASP A 366 27.01 -3.51 10.02
CA ASP A 366 28.38 -3.99 10.10
C ASP A 366 29.35 -2.87 10.51
N ALA A 367 30.37 -3.24 11.28
CA ALA A 367 31.30 -2.25 11.85
C ALA A 367 32.37 -1.78 10.86
N ASP A 368 32.05 -1.72 9.57
CA ASP A 368 32.91 -1.25 8.48
C ASP A 368 32.46 0.08 7.88
N LYS A 369 33.19 0.57 6.86
CA LYS A 369 32.86 1.80 6.16
C LYS A 369 31.54 1.72 5.41
N ALA A 370 31.19 0.54 4.85
CA ALA A 370 29.96 0.34 4.08
C ALA A 370 28.75 0.36 5.01
N GLY A 371 28.82 -0.33 6.15
CA GLY A 371 27.77 -0.29 7.18
C GLY A 371 27.53 1.11 7.74
N MET A 372 28.60 1.95 7.86
CA MET A 372 28.42 3.32 8.29
C MET A 372 27.72 4.18 7.23
N VAL A 373 28.02 4.01 5.96
CA VAL A 373 27.30 4.68 4.85
C VAL A 373 25.84 4.23 4.82
N ALA A 374 25.57 2.94 5.06
CA ALA A 374 24.22 2.41 5.19
C ALA A 374 23.46 3.02 6.39
N ALA A 375 24.14 3.19 7.53
CA ALA A 375 23.58 3.84 8.73
C ALA A 375 23.22 5.31 8.47
N ASP A 376 24.11 6.07 7.82
CA ASP A 376 23.86 7.46 7.43
C ASP A 376 22.66 7.58 6.49
N ARG A 377 22.53 6.66 5.55
CA ARG A 377 21.38 6.59 4.64
C ARG A 377 20.10 6.28 5.40
N ALA A 378 20.10 5.24 6.24
CA ALA A 378 18.95 4.89 7.06
C ALA A 378 18.52 6.06 7.96
N PHE A 379 19.49 6.78 8.55
CA PHE A 379 19.21 7.98 9.33
C PHE A 379 18.50 9.05 8.51
N ARG A 380 18.99 9.36 7.29
CA ARG A 380 18.37 10.38 6.41
C ARG A 380 16.92 10.06 6.05
N GLU A 381 16.60 8.78 5.88
CA GLU A 381 15.24 8.35 5.55
C GLU A 381 14.32 8.31 6.79
N LEU A 382 14.85 8.01 7.98
CA LEU A 382 14.07 7.91 9.22
C LEU A 382 13.87 9.26 9.93
N ALA A 383 14.86 10.16 9.88
CA ALA A 383 14.86 11.43 10.59
C ALA A 383 13.64 12.34 10.27
N PRO A 384 13.09 12.35 9.02
CA PRO A 384 11.88 13.11 8.70
C PRO A 384 10.62 12.63 9.44
N PHE A 385 10.61 11.39 9.97
CA PHE A 385 9.47 10.85 10.71
C PHE A 385 9.50 11.14 12.20
N GLY A 386 10.47 11.92 12.69
CA GLY A 386 10.57 12.32 14.11
C GLY A 386 10.81 11.13 15.05
N LYS A 387 11.57 10.14 14.61
CA LYS A 387 11.89 8.95 15.41
C LYS A 387 13.21 9.11 16.15
N ASP A 388 13.28 8.49 17.33
CA ASP A 388 14.51 8.41 18.10
C ASP A 388 15.44 7.36 17.46
N ILE A 389 16.58 7.80 16.91
CA ILE A 389 17.49 6.93 16.16
C ILE A 389 18.76 6.70 16.99
N TYR A 390 19.02 5.44 17.26
CA TYR A 390 20.16 4.94 18.02
C TYR A 390 21.04 4.05 17.15
N LEU A 391 22.29 3.86 17.53
CA LEU A 391 23.23 2.99 16.85
C LEU A 391 23.89 2.05 17.84
N VAL A 392 23.92 0.76 17.49
CA VAL A 392 24.74 -0.24 18.18
C VAL A 392 26.17 -0.11 17.66
N ASN A 393 27.14 0.06 18.56
CA ASN A 393 28.55 0.11 18.20
C ASN A 393 29.15 -1.28 18.33
N LEU A 394 29.10 -2.10 17.26
CA LEU A 394 29.77 -3.39 17.21
C LEU A 394 31.30 -3.20 17.13
N PRO A 395 32.09 -4.13 17.69
CA PRO A 395 33.55 -4.19 17.47
C PRO A 395 33.87 -4.32 15.97
N ALA A 396 35.04 -3.80 15.57
CA ALA A 396 35.47 -3.82 14.18
C ALA A 396 35.53 -5.27 13.62
N GLY A 397 34.91 -5.49 12.48
CA GLY A 397 34.87 -6.78 11.78
C GLY A 397 33.75 -7.72 12.25
N ASP A 398 32.91 -7.31 13.19
CA ASP A 398 31.74 -8.08 13.63
C ASP A 398 30.47 -7.66 12.89
N ASP A 399 29.65 -8.66 12.66
CA ASP A 399 28.21 -8.58 12.38
C ASP A 399 27.42 -9.09 13.61
N PRO A 400 26.10 -8.89 13.71
CA PRO A 400 25.30 -9.39 14.84
C PRO A 400 25.44 -10.89 15.09
N ASP A 401 25.49 -11.72 14.04
CA ASP A 401 25.59 -13.19 14.13
C ASP A 401 26.98 -13.60 14.70
N SER A 402 28.07 -13.01 14.19
CA SER A 402 29.43 -13.31 14.67
C SER A 402 29.65 -12.84 16.11
N PHE A 403 29.17 -11.65 16.45
CA PHE A 403 29.27 -11.14 17.82
C PHE A 403 28.54 -12.04 18.82
N MET A 404 27.28 -12.41 18.52
CA MET A 404 26.50 -13.28 19.41
C MET A 404 27.12 -14.67 19.61
N LYS A 405 27.81 -15.19 18.58
CA LYS A 405 28.54 -16.46 18.68
C LYS A 405 29.77 -16.37 19.60
N ARG A 406 30.44 -15.24 19.57
CA ARG A 406 31.66 -15.04 20.39
C ARG A 406 31.35 -14.64 21.80
N GLU A 407 30.47 -13.67 22.02
CA GLU A 407 30.22 -13.02 23.32
C GLU A 407 28.90 -13.45 24.00
N GLY A 408 28.04 -14.16 23.26
CA GLY A 408 26.75 -14.60 23.75
C GLY A 408 25.59 -13.64 23.46
N LYS A 409 24.39 -14.19 23.60
CA LYS A 409 23.12 -13.49 23.31
C LYS A 409 22.82 -12.38 24.29
N GLU A 410 23.15 -12.61 25.56
CA GLU A 410 22.93 -11.68 26.67
C GLU A 410 23.80 -10.43 26.52
N ALA A 411 25.05 -10.60 26.08
CA ALA A 411 25.97 -9.50 25.80
C ALA A 411 25.41 -8.62 24.68
N PHE A 412 24.96 -9.23 23.58
CA PHE A 412 24.36 -8.50 22.44
C PHE A 412 23.05 -7.81 22.83
N SER A 413 22.15 -8.49 23.55
CA SER A 413 20.93 -7.88 24.07
C SER A 413 21.23 -6.66 24.93
N GLY A 414 22.24 -6.77 25.82
CA GLY A 414 22.72 -5.64 26.60
C GLY A 414 23.26 -4.48 25.77
N MET A 415 23.91 -4.75 24.63
CA MET A 415 24.36 -3.71 23.71
C MET A 415 23.17 -3.00 23.01
N VAL A 416 22.16 -3.76 22.57
CA VAL A 416 20.95 -3.19 21.96
C VAL A 416 20.20 -2.31 22.96
N GLU A 417 20.08 -2.73 24.21
CA GLU A 417 19.44 -1.93 25.27
C GLU A 417 20.21 -0.65 25.59
N ARG A 418 21.54 -0.71 25.59
CA ARG A 418 22.45 0.41 25.84
C ARG A 418 22.89 1.13 24.57
N ALA A 419 22.20 0.90 23.44
CA ALA A 419 22.47 1.61 22.20
C ALA A 419 22.48 3.13 22.43
N ARG A 420 23.48 3.79 21.86
CA ARG A 420 23.71 5.23 22.04
C ARG A 420 23.12 6.03 20.90
N SER A 421 23.00 7.36 21.09
CA SER A 421 22.48 8.23 20.05
C SER A 421 23.32 8.09 18.78
N PHE A 422 22.68 8.18 17.63
CA PHE A 422 23.33 8.07 16.34
C PHE A 422 24.54 9.03 16.22
N PHE A 423 24.39 10.29 16.61
CA PHE A 423 25.45 11.28 16.50
C PHE A 423 26.61 11.01 17.45
N GLU A 424 26.33 10.53 18.66
CA GLU A 424 27.36 10.18 19.63
C GLU A 424 28.31 9.12 19.06
N VAL A 425 27.78 8.02 18.54
CA VAL A 425 28.58 6.93 17.98
C VAL A 425 29.34 7.40 16.71
N ARG A 426 28.70 8.21 15.88
CA ARG A 426 29.35 8.76 14.68
C ARG A 426 30.57 9.63 15.03
N ILE A 427 30.45 10.48 16.03
CA ILE A 427 31.54 11.37 16.47
C ILE A 427 32.66 10.56 17.14
N GLU A 428 32.32 9.55 17.94
CA GLU A 428 33.31 8.71 18.56
C GLU A 428 34.14 7.94 17.52
N ARG A 429 33.49 7.30 16.54
CA ARG A 429 34.19 6.62 15.43
C ARG A 429 35.04 7.58 14.60
N ALA A 430 34.58 8.83 14.38
CA ALA A 430 35.37 9.83 13.70
C ALA A 430 36.62 10.21 14.50
N ARG A 431 36.52 10.24 15.83
CA ARG A 431 37.66 10.49 16.72
C ARG A 431 38.65 9.32 16.72
N GLU A 432 38.13 8.08 16.85
CA GLU A 432 38.95 6.87 16.81
C GLU A 432 39.73 6.70 15.51
N SER A 433 39.15 7.15 14.38
CA SER A 433 39.79 7.10 13.05
C SER A 433 40.70 8.28 12.73
N GLY A 434 40.90 9.23 13.68
CA GLY A 434 41.73 10.41 13.47
C GLY A 434 41.12 11.49 12.59
N LEU A 435 39.84 11.36 12.16
CA LEU A 435 39.16 12.36 11.32
C LEU A 435 38.96 13.72 12.00
N LEU A 436 39.07 13.78 13.30
CA LEU A 436 38.92 15.01 14.09
C LEU A 436 40.29 15.63 14.51
N ASP A 437 41.42 15.06 14.05
CA ASP A 437 42.75 15.50 14.47
C ASP A 437 43.28 16.69 13.65
N ASP A 438 42.80 16.84 12.41
CA ASP A 438 43.13 18.01 11.59
C ASP A 438 41.89 18.86 11.26
N ALA A 439 42.13 20.16 11.03
CA ALA A 439 41.04 21.14 10.82
C ALA A 439 40.24 20.90 9.52
N ALA A 440 40.87 20.42 8.46
CA ALA A 440 40.21 20.22 7.17
C ALA A 440 39.27 19.01 7.19
N SER A 441 39.73 17.87 7.72
CA SER A 441 38.93 16.65 7.91
C SER A 441 37.82 16.88 8.91
N SER A 442 38.11 17.57 10.02
CA SER A 442 37.11 17.95 11.01
C SER A 442 36.00 18.85 10.43
N ALA A 443 36.36 19.81 9.58
CA ALA A 443 35.40 20.66 8.88
C ALA A 443 34.57 19.88 7.85
N ALA A 444 35.17 18.90 7.15
CA ALA A 444 34.44 18.02 6.26
C ALA A 444 33.40 17.18 7.01
N PHE A 445 33.81 16.57 8.11
CA PHE A 445 32.92 15.78 8.99
C PHE A 445 31.81 16.64 9.60
N ALA A 446 32.10 17.90 10.02
CA ALA A 446 31.10 18.84 10.49
C ALA A 446 30.03 19.15 9.45
N ARG A 447 30.40 19.23 8.16
CA ARG A 447 29.44 19.40 7.06
C ARG A 447 28.53 18.17 6.90
N GLU A 448 29.07 16.95 7.05
CA GLU A 448 28.27 15.72 7.04
C GLU A 448 27.26 15.71 8.19
N MET A 449 27.70 16.02 9.42
CA MET A 449 26.80 16.11 10.57
C MET A 449 25.73 17.17 10.38
N THR A 450 26.09 18.34 9.84
CA THR A 450 25.15 19.40 9.48
C THR A 450 24.06 18.90 8.52
N ALA A 451 24.44 18.15 7.49
CA ALA A 451 23.49 17.61 6.51
C ALA A 451 22.54 16.57 7.13
N LEU A 452 23.02 15.75 8.08
CA LEU A 452 22.21 14.79 8.81
C LEU A 452 21.25 15.48 9.78
N LEU A 453 21.71 16.44 10.56
CA LEU A 453 20.88 17.24 11.48
C LEU A 453 19.76 17.97 10.73
N ALA A 454 20.05 18.51 9.55
CA ALA A 454 19.05 19.17 8.71
C ALA A 454 17.94 18.25 8.20
N CYS A 455 18.10 16.92 8.28
CA CYS A 455 17.04 15.94 7.93
C CYS A 455 16.00 15.74 9.03
N MET A 456 16.28 16.14 10.27
CA MET A 456 15.36 15.99 11.39
C MET A 456 14.17 16.94 11.25
N SER A 457 12.95 16.40 11.34
CA SER A 457 11.71 17.18 11.18
C SER A 457 11.35 17.98 12.45
N ASP A 458 11.56 17.38 13.63
CA ASP A 458 11.26 18.04 14.92
C ASP A 458 12.29 19.14 15.19
N PRO A 459 11.89 20.43 15.25
CA PRO A 459 12.81 21.53 15.46
C PRO A 459 13.45 21.52 16.84
N VAL A 460 12.74 21.03 17.87
CA VAL A 460 13.26 20.98 19.24
C VAL A 460 14.30 19.87 19.37
N ALA A 461 13.97 18.66 18.91
CA ALA A 461 14.91 17.54 18.90
C ALA A 461 16.15 17.85 18.06
N ARG A 462 15.98 18.53 16.90
CA ARG A 462 17.07 18.99 16.05
C ARG A 462 17.98 20.00 16.75
N ASP A 463 17.43 20.97 17.47
CA ASP A 463 18.22 21.97 18.20
C ASP A 463 19.03 21.33 19.34
N LEU A 464 18.41 20.45 20.11
CA LEU A 464 19.08 19.70 21.17
C LEU A 464 20.21 18.81 20.60
N ALA A 465 19.94 18.08 19.52
CA ALA A 465 20.96 17.27 18.86
C ALA A 465 22.09 18.13 18.29
N THR A 466 21.77 19.33 17.75
CA THR A 466 22.78 20.26 17.25
C THR A 466 23.69 20.76 18.37
N ALA A 467 23.14 21.07 19.54
CA ALA A 467 23.92 21.50 20.70
C ALA A 467 24.82 20.37 21.23
N ASP A 468 24.32 19.14 21.29
CA ASP A 468 25.11 17.95 21.71
C ASP A 468 26.27 17.69 20.72
N VAL A 469 26.00 17.70 19.42
CA VAL A 469 27.04 17.54 18.37
C VAL A 469 28.09 18.63 18.48
N ALA A 470 27.68 19.90 18.62
CA ALA A 470 28.61 21.02 18.76
C ALA A 470 29.54 20.84 19.96
N THR A 471 28.98 20.45 21.13
CA THR A 471 29.74 20.19 22.35
C THR A 471 30.76 19.06 22.16
N ARG A 472 30.33 17.93 21.57
CA ARG A 472 31.20 16.76 21.32
C ARG A 472 32.30 17.05 20.31
N MET A 473 32.03 17.90 19.32
CA MET A 473 33.00 18.33 18.31
C MET A 473 33.83 19.56 18.74
N ARG A 474 33.62 20.09 19.95
CA ARG A 474 34.27 21.31 20.47
C ARG A 474 34.09 22.52 19.54
N MET A 475 32.89 22.69 19.01
CA MET A 475 32.51 23.80 18.13
C MET A 475 31.54 24.75 18.86
N ALA A 476 31.48 26.01 18.41
CA ALA A 476 30.45 26.93 18.88
C ALA A 476 29.06 26.47 18.36
N ALA A 477 28.09 26.28 19.28
CA ALA A 477 26.76 25.79 18.94
C ALA A 477 26.03 26.68 17.94
N ASP A 478 26.20 28.02 18.03
CA ASP A 478 25.54 28.98 17.12
C ASP A 478 26.02 28.88 15.68
N ASN A 479 27.30 28.57 15.46
CA ASN A 479 27.85 28.32 14.14
C ASN A 479 27.21 27.07 13.50
N LEU A 480 27.09 25.99 14.27
CA LEU A 480 26.47 24.76 13.78
C LEU A 480 24.96 24.96 13.56
N ARG A 481 24.24 25.66 14.45
CA ARG A 481 22.83 26.02 14.28
C ARG A 481 22.60 26.84 13.00
N GLY A 482 23.50 27.81 12.74
CA GLY A 482 23.48 28.60 11.49
C GLY A 482 23.61 27.73 10.25
N ALA A 483 24.61 26.83 10.25
CA ALA A 483 24.85 25.89 9.15
C ALA A 483 23.67 24.92 8.92
N VAL A 484 23.09 24.36 9.99
CA VAL A 484 21.92 23.45 9.91
C VAL A 484 20.71 24.17 9.32
N ARG A 485 20.44 25.43 9.72
CA ARG A 485 19.35 26.22 9.14
C ARG A 485 19.55 26.48 7.66
N MET A 486 20.77 26.82 7.23
CA MET A 486 21.10 27.01 5.82
C MET A 486 20.96 25.73 5.00
N ALA A 487 21.44 24.59 5.53
CA ALA A 487 21.31 23.29 4.88
C ALA A 487 19.83 22.87 4.73
N GLY A 488 19.00 23.11 5.74
CA GLY A 488 17.56 22.85 5.69
C GLY A 488 16.84 23.69 4.64
N ARG A 489 17.19 24.98 4.49
CA ARG A 489 16.65 25.84 3.43
C ARG A 489 17.04 25.40 2.03
N ARG A 490 18.31 25.02 1.81
CA ARG A 490 18.79 24.48 0.52
C ARG A 490 18.05 23.19 0.15
N LYS A 491 17.91 22.26 1.09
CA LYS A 491 17.16 21.01 0.88
C LYS A 491 15.70 21.27 0.52
N GLY A 492 15.04 22.21 1.19
CA GLY A 492 13.67 22.62 0.87
C GLY A 492 13.56 23.21 -0.55
N GLN A 493 14.53 24.04 -0.97
CA GLN A 493 14.58 24.60 -2.32
C GLN A 493 14.89 23.55 -3.39
N GLU A 494 15.81 22.62 -3.12
CA GLU A 494 16.12 21.49 -4.02
C GLU A 494 14.94 20.54 -4.18
N GLN A 495 14.20 20.28 -3.10
CA GLN A 495 12.97 19.48 -3.14
C GLN A 495 11.85 20.20 -3.91
N ALA A 496 11.67 21.50 -3.72
CA ALA A 496 10.73 22.30 -4.48
C ALA A 496 11.11 22.33 -5.96
N GLN A 497 12.38 22.60 -6.29
CA GLN A 497 12.87 22.58 -7.67
C GLN A 497 12.87 21.19 -8.30
N SER A 498 13.12 20.12 -7.52
CA SER A 498 13.03 18.75 -8.03
C SER A 498 11.57 18.31 -8.20
N ALA A 499 10.65 18.81 -7.39
CA ALA A 499 9.21 18.65 -7.60
C ALA A 499 8.75 19.44 -8.84
N GLU A 500 9.23 20.67 -9.02
CA GLU A 500 8.99 21.47 -10.23
C GLU A 500 9.63 20.85 -11.48
N ARG A 501 10.85 20.31 -11.38
CA ARG A 501 11.50 19.57 -12.49
C ARG A 501 10.82 18.25 -12.76
N LYS A 502 10.40 17.49 -11.76
CA LYS A 502 9.60 16.26 -11.95
C LYS A 502 8.24 16.59 -12.59
N THR A 503 7.62 17.69 -12.23
CA THR A 503 6.42 18.19 -12.93
C THR A 503 6.72 18.72 -14.34
N ALA A 504 7.95 19.14 -14.62
CA ALA A 504 8.36 19.60 -15.95
C ALA A 504 8.97 18.48 -16.84
N GLU A 505 9.58 17.44 -16.26
CA GLU A 505 10.13 16.28 -16.97
C GLU A 505 9.16 15.09 -17.04
N GLU A 506 8.17 15.00 -16.19
CA GLU A 506 6.98 14.15 -16.39
C GLU A 506 6.01 14.87 -17.35
N VAL A 507 6.45 15.11 -18.59
CA VAL A 507 5.51 15.10 -19.72
C VAL A 507 4.94 13.68 -19.73
N PRO A 508 3.63 13.52 -19.45
CA PRO A 508 3.06 12.20 -19.25
C PRO A 508 3.21 11.42 -20.56
N GLN A 509 3.93 10.31 -20.52
CA GLN A 509 3.90 9.28 -21.58
C GLN A 509 2.54 8.55 -21.62
N HIS A 510 1.57 9.01 -20.84
CA HIS A 510 0.20 8.54 -20.95
C HIS A 510 -0.58 9.53 -21.81
N PRO A 511 -1.25 9.05 -22.87
CA PRO A 511 -2.14 9.92 -23.64
C PRO A 511 -3.15 10.55 -22.67
N PRO A 512 -3.48 11.84 -22.84
CA PRO A 512 -4.45 12.52 -21.98
C PRO A 512 -5.74 11.71 -21.93
N VAL A 513 -6.31 11.54 -20.73
CA VAL A 513 -7.61 10.88 -20.58
C VAL A 513 -8.61 11.73 -21.37
N LYS A 514 -9.01 11.23 -22.52
CA LYS A 514 -10.08 11.86 -23.30
C LYS A 514 -11.38 11.73 -22.52
N MET A 515 -12.15 12.79 -22.47
CA MET A 515 -13.44 12.82 -21.81
C MET A 515 -14.52 13.09 -22.87
N ASP A 516 -15.54 12.24 -22.90
CA ASP A 516 -16.70 12.48 -23.78
C ASP A 516 -17.43 13.74 -23.31
N ARG A 517 -17.88 14.57 -24.26
CA ARG A 517 -18.50 15.87 -23.95
C ARG A 517 -19.68 15.76 -22.98
N ALA A 518 -20.49 14.72 -23.10
CA ALA A 518 -21.62 14.49 -22.20
C ALA A 518 -21.16 14.22 -20.75
N VAL A 519 -20.04 13.49 -20.59
CA VAL A 519 -19.43 13.24 -19.28
C VAL A 519 -18.83 14.53 -18.69
N ALA A 520 -18.16 15.33 -19.54
CA ALA A 520 -17.59 16.61 -19.14
C ALA A 520 -18.64 17.56 -18.55
N VAL A 521 -19.79 17.70 -19.23
CA VAL A 521 -20.91 18.54 -18.75
C VAL A 521 -21.44 18.08 -17.39
N LEU A 522 -21.61 16.78 -17.16
CA LEU A 522 -22.04 16.30 -15.84
C LEU A 522 -20.97 16.49 -14.75
N CYS A 523 -19.68 16.38 -15.10
CA CYS A 523 -18.60 16.69 -14.17
C CYS A 523 -18.60 18.17 -13.76
N GLU A 524 -18.79 19.08 -14.73
CA GLU A 524 -18.92 20.52 -14.49
C GLU A 524 -20.12 20.81 -13.57
N LEU A 525 -21.32 20.34 -13.91
CA LEU A 525 -22.52 20.53 -13.12
C LEU A 525 -22.38 20.01 -11.68
N ALA A 526 -21.78 18.82 -11.53
CA ALA A 526 -21.59 18.20 -10.22
C ALA A 526 -20.55 18.93 -9.35
N LEU A 527 -19.58 19.63 -9.93
CA LEU A 527 -18.53 20.35 -9.20
C LEU A 527 -18.83 21.85 -9.03
N GLN A 528 -19.79 22.39 -9.79
CA GLN A 528 -20.14 23.81 -9.76
C GLN A 528 -21.38 24.12 -8.91
N ASN A 529 -22.30 23.16 -8.74
CA ASN A 529 -23.60 23.44 -8.15
C ASN A 529 -24.08 22.29 -7.25
N SER A 530 -24.32 22.57 -5.97
CA SER A 530 -24.76 21.58 -4.98
C SER A 530 -26.14 21.00 -5.27
N ARG A 531 -27.07 21.77 -5.87
CA ARG A 531 -28.38 21.25 -6.29
C ARG A 531 -28.25 20.32 -7.49
N ALA A 532 -27.42 20.69 -8.48
CA ALA A 532 -27.13 19.83 -9.63
C ALA A 532 -26.49 18.53 -9.19
N GLN A 533 -25.53 18.59 -8.26
CA GLN A 533 -24.88 17.40 -7.68
C GLN A 533 -25.91 16.46 -7.06
N GLY A 534 -26.85 16.98 -6.26
CA GLY A 534 -27.93 16.19 -5.65
C GLY A 534 -28.82 15.52 -6.69
N LEU A 535 -29.28 16.27 -7.71
CA LEU A 535 -30.12 15.75 -8.79
C LEU A 535 -29.43 14.68 -9.66
N ILE A 536 -28.10 14.78 -9.84
CA ILE A 536 -27.32 13.76 -10.55
C ILE A 536 -27.21 12.50 -9.69
N VAL A 537 -27.02 12.65 -8.39
CA VAL A 537 -27.00 11.51 -7.44
C VAL A 537 -28.34 10.78 -7.42
N ASP A 538 -29.44 11.49 -7.41
CA ASP A 538 -30.80 10.89 -7.45
C ASP A 538 -31.06 10.05 -8.71
N ARG A 539 -30.31 10.32 -9.79
CA ARG A 539 -30.39 9.60 -11.07
C ARG A 539 -29.23 8.67 -11.34
N ILE A 540 -28.43 8.38 -10.34
CA ILE A 540 -27.19 7.62 -10.52
C ILE A 540 -27.41 6.22 -11.09
N GLU A 541 -28.52 5.56 -10.74
CA GLU A 541 -28.87 4.23 -11.26
C GLU A 541 -29.09 4.24 -12.77
N GLU A 542 -29.64 5.32 -13.32
CA GLU A 542 -29.84 5.51 -14.76
C GLU A 542 -28.52 5.79 -15.51
N LEU A 543 -27.53 6.35 -14.81
CA LEU A 543 -26.26 6.79 -15.38
C LEU A 543 -25.15 5.72 -15.30
N LEU A 544 -25.22 4.78 -14.38
CA LEU A 544 -24.14 3.82 -14.11
C LEU A 544 -23.73 3.00 -15.33
N GLU A 545 -24.69 2.41 -16.04
CA GLU A 545 -24.40 1.61 -17.23
C GLU A 545 -23.94 2.46 -18.42
N PRO A 546 -24.65 3.58 -18.77
CA PRO A 546 -24.18 4.49 -19.82
C PRO A 546 -22.76 5.02 -19.59
N MET A 547 -22.41 5.43 -18.35
CA MET A 547 -21.09 5.95 -18.02
C MET A 547 -19.96 4.95 -18.25
N ARG A 548 -20.22 3.64 -18.16
CA ARG A 548 -19.19 2.60 -18.42
C ARG A 548 -18.74 2.55 -19.86
N LEU A 549 -19.59 2.93 -20.78
CA LEU A 549 -19.33 2.94 -22.22
C LEU A 549 -18.60 4.20 -22.67
N LEU A 550 -18.55 5.24 -21.84
CA LEU A 550 -18.04 6.56 -22.19
C LEU A 550 -16.64 6.82 -21.62
N GLN A 551 -15.81 7.55 -22.37
CA GLN A 551 -14.51 7.99 -21.90
C GLN A 551 -14.70 9.07 -20.83
N GLY A 552 -13.96 8.93 -19.71
CA GLY A 552 -14.12 9.83 -18.57
C GLY A 552 -15.22 9.43 -17.58
N GLY A 553 -16.07 8.45 -17.87
CA GLY A 553 -17.13 7.99 -16.97
C GLY A 553 -16.61 7.55 -15.59
N GLY A 554 -15.38 7.02 -15.53
CA GLY A 554 -14.69 6.72 -14.28
C GLY A 554 -14.40 7.95 -13.41
N ILE A 555 -14.17 9.12 -14.04
CA ILE A 555 -13.93 10.40 -13.33
C ILE A 555 -15.24 10.88 -12.70
N LEU A 556 -16.32 10.90 -13.48
CA LEU A 556 -17.66 11.26 -13.00
C LEU A 556 -18.08 10.35 -11.83
N LYS A 557 -17.83 9.06 -11.95
CA LYS A 557 -18.07 8.11 -10.84
C LYS A 557 -17.30 8.48 -9.57
N LYS A 558 -16.07 8.94 -9.68
CA LYS A 558 -15.25 9.38 -8.53
C LYS A 558 -15.79 10.66 -7.90
N ILE A 559 -16.28 11.62 -8.72
CA ILE A 559 -16.93 12.84 -8.23
C ILE A 559 -18.18 12.47 -7.43
N LEU A 560 -19.04 11.62 -7.99
CA LEU A 560 -20.28 11.20 -7.34
C LEU A 560 -20.05 10.30 -6.11
N ALA A 561 -18.94 9.57 -6.06
CA ALA A 561 -18.56 8.78 -4.89
C ALA A 561 -18.00 9.61 -3.74
N ARG A 562 -17.36 10.76 -4.00
CA ARG A 562 -16.74 11.61 -2.98
C ARG A 562 -17.55 12.84 -2.63
N LEU A 563 -18.45 13.26 -3.51
CA LEU A 563 -19.34 14.42 -3.36
C LEU A 563 -18.62 15.64 -2.79
N PRO A 564 -17.53 16.14 -3.43
CA PRO A 564 -16.87 17.35 -2.95
C PRO A 564 -17.87 18.49 -3.00
N SER A 565 -18.04 19.23 -1.88
CA SER A 565 -19.02 20.31 -1.81
C SER A 565 -18.69 21.41 -2.82
N PRO A 566 -19.54 21.69 -3.82
CA PRO A 566 -19.32 22.75 -4.79
C PRO A 566 -19.26 24.15 -4.15
N ASP A 567 -19.94 24.33 -3.01
CA ASP A 567 -19.97 25.60 -2.27
C ASP A 567 -18.66 25.88 -1.50
N SER A 568 -17.72 24.91 -1.50
CA SER A 568 -16.41 25.02 -0.87
C SER A 568 -15.28 24.85 -1.89
N PRO A 569 -14.67 25.92 -2.41
CA PRO A 569 -13.52 25.82 -3.32
C PRO A 569 -12.38 24.97 -2.76
N ALA A 570 -12.16 25.02 -1.43
CA ALA A 570 -11.15 24.21 -0.77
C ALA A 570 -11.48 22.69 -0.84
N ALA A 571 -12.75 22.30 -0.74
CA ALA A 571 -13.17 20.90 -0.86
C ALA A 571 -13.00 20.38 -2.30
N VAL A 572 -13.34 21.20 -3.29
CA VAL A 572 -13.15 20.87 -4.72
C VAL A 572 -11.65 20.74 -5.02
N GLN A 573 -10.81 21.66 -4.55
CA GLN A 573 -9.36 21.59 -4.73
C GLN A 573 -8.74 20.35 -4.04
N ALA A 574 -9.14 20.06 -2.82
CA ALA A 574 -8.70 18.86 -2.11
C ALA A 574 -9.09 17.57 -2.86
N PHE A 575 -10.27 17.54 -3.47
CA PHE A 575 -10.70 16.45 -4.31
C PHE A 575 -9.83 16.34 -5.57
N LEU A 576 -9.59 17.43 -6.30
CA LEU A 576 -8.75 17.46 -7.50
C LEU A 576 -7.34 16.95 -7.20
N VAL A 577 -6.71 17.42 -6.12
CA VAL A 577 -5.38 16.97 -5.68
C VAL A 577 -5.34 15.48 -5.37
N SER A 578 -6.46 14.89 -4.95
CA SER A 578 -6.55 13.45 -4.61
C SER A 578 -6.63 12.51 -5.83
N LEU A 579 -6.86 13.06 -7.03
CA LEU A 579 -6.95 12.28 -8.26
C LEU A 579 -5.57 12.01 -8.87
N PRO A 580 -5.41 10.90 -9.63
CA PRO A 580 -4.25 10.68 -10.47
C PRO A 580 -4.04 11.84 -11.45
N GLN A 581 -2.77 12.14 -11.79
CA GLN A 581 -2.42 13.28 -12.64
C GLN A 581 -3.20 13.33 -13.97
N PRO A 582 -3.35 12.22 -14.75
CA PRO A 582 -4.08 12.26 -16.02
C PRO A 582 -5.58 12.63 -15.88
N GLU A 583 -6.20 12.25 -14.76
CA GLU A 583 -7.60 12.58 -14.47
C GLU A 583 -7.75 14.02 -13.98
N ARG A 584 -6.75 14.50 -13.22
CA ARG A 584 -6.67 15.90 -12.77
C ARG A 584 -6.52 16.84 -13.95
N ASP A 585 -5.65 16.49 -14.90
CA ASP A 585 -5.44 17.28 -16.12
C ASP A 585 -6.71 17.32 -16.98
N ALA A 586 -7.43 16.19 -17.09
CA ALA A 586 -8.70 16.13 -17.81
C ALA A 586 -9.78 17.04 -17.18
N LEU A 587 -9.87 17.08 -15.85
CA LEU A 587 -10.78 17.99 -15.13
C LEU A 587 -10.29 19.45 -15.15
N GLY A 588 -8.97 19.68 -15.15
CA GLY A 588 -8.38 21.01 -15.25
C GLY A 588 -8.67 21.73 -16.58
N MET A 589 -9.10 20.98 -17.62
CA MET A 589 -9.56 21.55 -18.88
C MET A 589 -11.02 22.01 -18.86
N LEU A 590 -11.76 21.69 -17.80
CA LEU A 590 -13.16 22.07 -17.61
C LEU A 590 -13.25 23.41 -16.89
N ASN A 591 -14.33 24.15 -17.16
CA ASN A 591 -14.64 25.33 -16.36
C ASN A 591 -15.26 24.89 -15.02
N LEU A 592 -14.52 25.05 -13.93
CA LEU A 592 -14.95 24.64 -12.58
C LEU A 592 -15.34 25.85 -11.70
N GLU A 593 -15.39 27.05 -12.26
CA GLU A 593 -15.86 28.23 -11.54
C GLU A 593 -17.38 28.15 -11.34
N PRO A 594 -17.90 28.51 -10.16
CA PRO A 594 -19.34 28.55 -9.92
C PRO A 594 -20.03 29.52 -10.87
N ILE A 595 -20.88 29.00 -11.76
CA ILE A 595 -21.68 29.80 -12.69
C ILE A 595 -23.15 29.72 -12.26
N PRO A 596 -23.90 30.83 -12.24
CA PRO A 596 -25.34 30.78 -12.05
C PRO A 596 -26.01 30.01 -13.19
N ILE A 597 -26.62 28.89 -12.88
CA ILE A 597 -27.37 28.06 -13.83
C ILE A 597 -28.85 28.47 -13.74
N PRO A 598 -29.45 29.05 -14.79
CA PRO A 598 -30.81 29.58 -14.71
C PRO A 598 -31.88 28.53 -14.39
N ASP A 599 -31.73 27.32 -14.94
CA ASP A 599 -32.61 26.17 -14.70
C ASP A 599 -31.77 24.92 -14.48
N VAL A 600 -31.46 24.64 -13.21
CA VAL A 600 -30.61 23.51 -12.82
C VAL A 600 -31.27 22.16 -13.15
N ASP A 601 -32.58 22.03 -12.90
CA ASP A 601 -33.32 20.78 -13.13
C ASP A 601 -33.31 20.38 -14.60
N ARG A 602 -33.57 21.35 -15.48
CA ARG A 602 -33.53 21.16 -16.93
C ARG A 602 -32.13 20.84 -17.42
N SER A 603 -31.11 21.57 -16.95
CA SER A 603 -29.71 21.37 -17.35
C SER A 603 -29.22 19.97 -16.96
N VAL A 604 -29.54 19.49 -15.79
CA VAL A 604 -29.20 18.12 -15.36
C VAL A 604 -29.96 17.08 -16.17
N GLN A 605 -31.23 17.30 -16.48
CA GLN A 605 -32.03 16.39 -17.28
C GLN A 605 -31.47 16.27 -18.72
N GLU A 606 -31.14 17.38 -19.35
CA GLU A 606 -30.53 17.41 -20.69
C GLU A 606 -29.14 16.71 -20.68
N ALA A 607 -28.32 16.96 -19.67
CA ALA A 607 -27.02 16.33 -19.53
C ALA A 607 -27.12 14.80 -19.30
N CYS A 608 -28.06 14.34 -18.47
CA CYS A 608 -28.31 12.90 -18.26
C CYS A 608 -28.81 12.22 -19.55
N SER A 609 -29.71 12.87 -20.29
CA SER A 609 -30.16 12.39 -21.61
C SER A 609 -29.00 12.33 -22.61
N GLY A 610 -28.09 13.30 -22.56
CA GLY A 610 -26.88 13.33 -23.39
C GLY A 610 -25.94 12.14 -23.09
N ILE A 611 -25.79 11.72 -21.85
CA ILE A 611 -25.03 10.52 -21.47
C ILE A 611 -25.67 9.27 -22.05
N ALA A 612 -26.99 9.10 -21.92
CA ALA A 612 -27.70 7.94 -22.44
C ALA A 612 -27.57 7.84 -23.95
N LYS A 613 -27.74 8.98 -24.66
CA LYS A 613 -27.57 9.08 -26.10
C LYS A 613 -26.15 8.74 -26.55
N ALA A 614 -25.13 9.36 -25.97
CA ALA A 614 -23.74 9.12 -26.32
C ALA A 614 -23.30 7.65 -26.05
N ALA A 615 -23.79 7.04 -24.98
CA ALA A 615 -23.53 5.64 -24.68
C ALA A 615 -24.17 4.71 -25.71
N LEU A 616 -25.40 5.01 -26.14
CA LEU A 616 -26.10 4.26 -27.17
C LEU A 616 -25.40 4.36 -28.52
N GLU A 617 -24.97 5.57 -28.95
CA GLU A 617 -24.17 5.80 -30.15
C GLU A 617 -22.88 4.98 -30.13
N ARG A 618 -22.17 4.97 -29.01
CA ARG A 618 -20.93 4.21 -28.86
C ARG A 618 -21.17 2.69 -28.90
N HIS A 619 -22.26 2.23 -28.29
CA HIS A 619 -22.62 0.81 -28.32
C HIS A 619 -22.95 0.38 -29.78
N ILE A 620 -23.70 1.20 -30.52
CA ILE A 620 -23.98 0.96 -31.96
C ILE A 620 -22.66 0.91 -32.74
N ALA A 621 -21.73 1.84 -32.51
CA ALA A 621 -20.42 1.85 -33.17
C ALA A 621 -19.60 0.58 -32.88
N SER A 622 -19.62 0.09 -31.63
CA SER A 622 -18.97 -1.16 -31.27
C SER A 622 -19.57 -2.37 -31.98
N LEU A 623 -20.90 -2.45 -32.05
CA LEU A 623 -21.60 -3.52 -32.77
C LEU A 623 -21.30 -3.48 -34.28
N MET A 624 -21.22 -2.29 -34.87
CA MET A 624 -20.87 -2.14 -36.28
C MET A 624 -19.43 -2.54 -36.57
N ALA A 625 -18.49 -2.29 -35.64
CA ALA A 625 -17.11 -2.74 -35.75
C ALA A 625 -17.01 -4.28 -35.66
N GLU A 626 -17.75 -4.92 -34.73
CA GLU A 626 -17.83 -6.40 -34.62
C GLU A 626 -18.45 -7.01 -35.89
N LEU A 627 -19.42 -6.32 -36.49
CA LEU A 627 -20.11 -6.75 -37.72
C LEU A 627 -19.18 -6.68 -38.94
N ALA A 628 -18.25 -5.74 -38.94
CA ALA A 628 -17.27 -5.55 -40.02
C ALA A 628 -16.07 -6.51 -39.89
N ASP A 629 -15.89 -7.17 -38.77
CA ASP A 629 -14.78 -8.11 -38.56
C ASP A 629 -14.97 -9.36 -39.43
N PRO A 630 -14.03 -9.70 -40.34
CA PRO A 630 -14.11 -10.89 -41.17
C PRO A 630 -14.21 -12.21 -40.43
N SER A 631 -13.73 -12.26 -39.18
CA SER A 631 -13.74 -13.46 -38.31
C SER A 631 -15.09 -13.75 -37.66
N THR A 632 -16.06 -12.84 -37.73
CA THR A 632 -17.40 -13.00 -37.14
C THR A 632 -18.22 -14.02 -37.97
N ASP A 633 -18.78 -15.01 -37.31
CA ASP A 633 -19.60 -16.05 -37.96
C ASP A 633 -20.93 -15.50 -38.48
N ALA A 634 -21.55 -16.23 -39.45
CA ALA A 634 -22.76 -15.77 -40.15
C ALA A 634 -23.97 -15.63 -39.21
N ALA A 635 -24.13 -16.52 -38.21
CA ALA A 635 -25.24 -16.47 -37.26
C ALA A 635 -25.10 -15.24 -36.35
N ARG A 636 -23.89 -14.97 -35.89
CA ARG A 636 -23.57 -13.80 -35.06
C ARG A 636 -23.75 -12.49 -35.83
N ARG A 637 -23.35 -12.45 -37.10
CA ARG A 637 -23.60 -11.28 -37.97
C ARG A 637 -25.08 -10.94 -38.10
N LEU A 638 -25.95 -11.95 -38.27
CA LEU A 638 -27.40 -11.75 -38.36
C LEU A 638 -27.97 -11.18 -37.04
N GLU A 639 -27.52 -11.70 -35.90
CA GLU A 639 -27.91 -11.21 -34.57
C GLU A 639 -27.48 -9.76 -34.35
N LEU A 640 -26.22 -9.41 -34.63
CA LEU A 640 -25.66 -8.08 -34.53
C LEU A 640 -26.38 -7.07 -35.44
N SER A 641 -26.69 -7.48 -36.66
CA SER A 641 -27.41 -6.65 -37.61
C SER A 641 -28.81 -6.27 -37.10
N LYS A 642 -29.58 -7.26 -36.58
CA LYS A 642 -30.90 -6.98 -35.98
C LYS A 642 -30.79 -6.03 -34.80
N LEU A 643 -29.87 -6.33 -33.87
CA LEU A 643 -29.66 -5.51 -32.69
C LEU A 643 -29.27 -4.08 -33.05
N SER A 644 -28.40 -3.88 -34.04
CA SER A 644 -27.97 -2.55 -34.47
C SER A 644 -29.13 -1.73 -35.07
N VAL A 645 -30.08 -2.36 -35.77
CA VAL A 645 -31.27 -1.70 -36.32
C VAL A 645 -32.20 -1.26 -35.19
N ASP A 646 -32.43 -2.14 -34.19
CA ASP A 646 -33.32 -1.83 -33.08
C ASP A 646 -32.75 -0.68 -32.21
N LEU A 647 -31.44 -0.68 -31.97
CA LEU A 647 -30.77 0.39 -31.21
C LEU A 647 -30.76 1.71 -31.99
N LYS A 648 -30.62 1.70 -33.34
CA LYS A 648 -30.72 2.91 -34.16
C LYS A 648 -32.13 3.50 -34.14
N ARG A 649 -33.18 2.66 -34.13
CA ARG A 649 -34.56 3.13 -33.95
C ARG A 649 -34.73 3.79 -32.57
N LEU A 650 -34.22 3.19 -31.51
CA LEU A 650 -34.29 3.77 -30.20
C LEU A 650 -33.57 5.13 -30.13
N LEU A 651 -32.38 5.24 -30.74
CA LEU A 651 -31.63 6.49 -30.84
C LEU A 651 -32.43 7.60 -31.56
N GLY A 652 -33.21 7.25 -32.57
CA GLY A 652 -34.05 8.21 -33.29
C GLY A 652 -35.27 8.71 -32.52
N THR A 653 -35.61 8.07 -31.41
CA THR A 653 -36.73 8.47 -30.52
C THR A 653 -36.28 9.24 -29.27
N MET A 654 -34.99 9.33 -29.01
CA MET A 654 -34.38 10.12 -27.94
C MET A 654 -34.01 11.52 -28.39
#